data_af968fe17753790974a38b82a08f6e33
#
_entry.id   af968fe17753790974a38b82a08f6e33
#
_cell.length_a   1.000
_cell.length_b   1.000
_cell.length_c   1.000
_cell.angle_alpha   90.00
_cell.angle_beta   90.00
_cell.angle_gamma   90.00
#
_symmetry.space_group_name_H-M   'P 1'
#
loop_
_entity.id
_entity.type
_entity.pdbx_description
1 polymer ?
#
loop_
_entity_poly.entity_id
_entity_poly.type
_entity_poly.pdbx_seq_one_letter_code
_entity_poly.pdbx_strand_id
1 'polypeptide(L)'
;MNGHVEAEEERNQSPEQELTWSQGRGPGSALDRAMAPPLPPLTASTPLLHGEFGSYPARGPRFALTLTPQALHIQRLRPKPEARPRGGLVPLAEVSGCCTLRSCSPSDSAAYLSIYTYPRGRRGGRRRATRTFRADRAATYEENRAEAQRWATALMCLLRGLPLPGDGEITPELLPRAPRLLLLVNPFGGRGLAWQWCQNHVVPMISEAGLSFNLIQTERQNHARELVQGISLSEWDGIITISGDGLLYEVLNGLLERPDWEEAVKMPVGILPCGSGNALAGAVNLHGGFEPAVGLDLLLNCSLLLCHSGRRPLDLLSVTLASGTRCFSFLSVAWGFVSDVDIQSERFRALGSARFTLGTVLRLATLHTYRGRLSYLPATLEPASATPTHGLPRAKSELTLALAPGPVPPLAHSPLHRSVSDLPLPLSQYPLGSPGSPEPLPNPSLNGGGPEVVRDWAGAGDAPLSPDPLLPSPPGSPGEALPSSITEGSLKIPTSSGVPPPPADAPGANSTCGPSDHLLPPLGAPLPPGWVTLEEDFVLILAISPSHLGADLVAAPHARFDDGLVHLCWVRGGISRAMLLRLFLAMEHGSHFNVGCPQLGYAVAHAFRLEPLTPRGVLTVDGEQVEYGPVQAQLHPGLGTLLTGPPGCPRRKP
;
A
#
# COMPACT_ATOMS: atom_id res chain seq x y z
N MET A 1 -59.88 -33.03 -36.11
CA MET A 1 -61.05 -32.15 -36.19
C MET A 1 -60.45 -30.76 -36.06
N ASN A 2 -60.21 -30.14 -37.16
CA ASN A 2 -60.86 -28.98 -37.76
C ASN A 2 -60.61 -27.73 -36.93
N GLY A 3 -60.08 -26.64 -37.40
CA GLY A 3 -59.79 -26.10 -38.72
C GLY A 3 -59.44 -24.62 -38.46
N HIS A 4 -58.52 -24.14 -39.21
CA HIS A 4 -58.64 -23.05 -40.21
C HIS A 4 -59.27 -21.75 -39.72
N VAL A 5 -58.80 -20.51 -40.02
CA VAL A 5 -58.29 -19.91 -41.27
C VAL A 5 -57.86 -18.47 -40.88
N GLU A 6 -56.71 -17.93 -41.27
CA GLU A 6 -56.44 -16.86 -42.22
C GLU A 6 -57.33 -15.59 -42.07
N ALA A 7 -56.93 -14.37 -42.30
CA ALA A 7 -55.92 -13.73 -43.11
C ALA A 7 -55.97 -12.22 -42.86
N GLU A 8 -54.86 -11.55 -43.15
CA GLU A 8 -54.65 -10.44 -44.10
C GLU A 8 -55.22 -9.06 -43.82
N GLU A 9 -54.28 -8.14 -43.85
CA GLU A 9 -54.12 -6.95 -44.73
C GLU A 9 -54.95 -5.74 -44.34
N GLU A 10 -54.52 -4.54 -44.41
CA GLU A 10 -53.69 -3.67 -45.22
C GLU A 10 -53.69 -2.25 -44.64
N ARG A 11 -52.53 -1.57 -44.78
CA ARG A 11 -52.31 -0.18 -45.25
C ARG A 11 -53.32 0.95 -44.91
N ASN A 12 -52.90 2.09 -44.35
CA ASN A 12 -52.42 3.23 -45.15
C ASN A 12 -52.43 4.57 -44.41
N GLN A 13 -51.38 5.36 -44.58
CA GLN A 13 -51.29 6.80 -44.78
C GLN A 13 -51.77 7.81 -43.74
N SER A 14 -50.80 8.70 -43.43
CA SER A 14 -50.92 10.08 -42.92
C SER A 14 -51.88 10.94 -43.78
N PRO A 15 -52.28 12.16 -43.38
CA PRO A 15 -51.39 13.30 -43.10
C PRO A 15 -51.88 14.37 -42.07
N GLU A 16 -50.92 15.24 -41.76
CA GLU A 16 -50.96 16.63 -41.30
C GLU A 16 -52.32 17.34 -41.06
N GLN A 17 -52.40 18.11 -39.98
CA GLN A 17 -52.74 19.53 -40.05
C GLN A 17 -52.55 20.26 -38.71
N GLU A 18 -51.89 21.41 -38.82
CA GLU A 18 -51.77 22.52 -37.88
C GLU A 18 -53.10 22.97 -37.28
N LEU A 19 -53.03 23.55 -36.07
CA LEU A 19 -53.72 24.81 -35.79
C LEU A 19 -53.24 25.40 -34.42
N THR A 20 -52.75 26.60 -34.54
CA THR A 20 -52.43 27.66 -33.56
C THR A 20 -53.54 27.98 -32.60
N TRP A 21 -53.21 28.50 -31.39
CA TRP A 21 -53.65 29.75 -30.76
C TRP A 21 -53.08 29.88 -29.31
N SER A 22 -52.33 30.73 -29.05
CA SER A 22 -51.99 32.03 -28.42
C SER A 22 -52.46 32.27 -27.01
N GLN A 23 -51.48 32.78 -26.25
CA GLN A 23 -51.51 33.79 -25.20
C GLN A 23 -52.01 33.45 -23.77
N GLY A 24 -51.08 33.66 -22.82
CA GLY A 24 -51.37 33.89 -21.42
C GLY A 24 -50.09 34.05 -20.58
N ARG A 25 -49.79 35.28 -20.21
CA ARG A 25 -48.60 35.78 -19.48
C ARG A 25 -48.50 35.31 -18.03
N GLY A 26 -47.22 35.20 -17.53
CA GLY A 26 -46.88 35.44 -16.13
C GLY A 26 -45.56 34.76 -15.73
N PRO A 27 -44.59 35.44 -15.09
CA PRO A 27 -43.21 34.98 -14.98
C PRO A 27 -42.95 34.16 -13.71
N GLY A 28 -42.28 33.03 -13.89
CA GLY A 28 -41.77 32.21 -12.81
C GLY A 28 -40.44 31.59 -13.19
N SER A 29 -39.42 32.06 -12.55
CA SER A 29 -38.01 31.71 -12.58
C SER A 29 -37.68 30.30 -13.02
N ALA A 30 -37.02 30.17 -14.18
CA ALA A 30 -36.28 29.00 -14.59
C ALA A 30 -34.95 29.00 -13.86
N LEU A 31 -34.79 28.08 -12.93
CA LEU A 31 -33.46 27.66 -12.45
C LEU A 31 -32.86 26.77 -13.51
N ASP A 32 -31.90 27.33 -14.25
CA ASP A 32 -31.01 26.63 -15.13
C ASP A 32 -30.34 25.44 -14.42
N ARG A 33 -30.77 24.24 -14.73
CA ARG A 33 -29.94 23.06 -14.59
C ARG A 33 -28.83 23.18 -15.63
N ALA A 34 -27.72 23.77 -15.23
CA ALA A 34 -26.47 23.65 -15.98
C ALA A 34 -26.12 22.16 -16.08
N MET A 35 -26.36 21.56 -17.23
CA MET A 35 -25.75 20.27 -17.58
C MET A 35 -24.24 20.45 -17.50
N ALA A 36 -23.60 19.66 -16.63
CA ALA A 36 -22.14 19.55 -16.60
C ALA A 36 -21.66 19.24 -18.03
N PRO A 37 -20.61 19.90 -18.50
CA PRO A 37 -20.08 19.61 -19.84
C PRO A 37 -19.70 18.14 -19.92
N PRO A 38 -19.90 17.46 -21.07
CA PRO A 38 -19.48 16.09 -21.27
C PRO A 38 -17.98 16.01 -21.02
N LEU A 39 -17.58 15.06 -20.19
CA LEU A 39 -16.17 14.76 -19.91
C LEU A 39 -15.43 14.63 -21.25
N PRO A 40 -14.27 15.27 -21.42
CA PRO A 40 -13.49 15.11 -22.64
C PRO A 40 -13.22 13.64 -22.87
N PRO A 41 -13.28 13.15 -24.12
CA PRO A 41 -12.94 11.78 -24.43
C PRO A 41 -11.53 11.52 -23.91
N LEU A 42 -11.31 10.35 -23.31
CA LEU A 42 -9.99 9.86 -22.89
C LEU A 42 -9.02 10.18 -24.04
N THR A 43 -8.15 11.16 -23.84
CA THR A 43 -7.13 11.52 -24.82
C THR A 43 -6.37 10.24 -25.14
N ALA A 44 -6.48 9.80 -26.39
CA ALA A 44 -5.72 8.68 -26.89
C ALA A 44 -4.24 9.01 -26.64
N SER A 45 -3.64 8.39 -25.63
CA SER A 45 -2.23 8.59 -25.33
C SER A 45 -1.44 8.17 -26.57
N THR A 46 -0.57 9.05 -27.03
CA THR A 46 0.24 8.83 -28.23
C THR A 46 1.00 7.52 -28.09
N PRO A 47 0.93 6.60 -29.06
CA PRO A 47 1.69 5.37 -29.04
C PRO A 47 3.19 5.66 -29.01
N LEU A 48 3.90 5.04 -28.07
CA LEU A 48 5.35 5.16 -27.93
C LEU A 48 6.09 4.14 -28.80
N LEU A 49 5.57 2.91 -28.83
CA LEU A 49 6.04 1.83 -29.68
C LEU A 49 4.87 1.08 -30.30
N HIS A 50 5.06 0.62 -31.52
CA HIS A 50 4.16 -0.31 -32.21
C HIS A 50 4.97 -1.38 -32.90
N GLY A 51 4.57 -2.65 -32.79
CA GLY A 51 5.28 -3.76 -33.44
C GLY A 51 4.44 -5.03 -33.49
N GLU A 52 4.85 -5.95 -34.36
CA GLU A 52 4.19 -7.24 -34.53
C GLU A 52 5.08 -8.37 -34.03
N PHE A 53 4.49 -9.26 -33.26
CA PHE A 53 5.16 -10.40 -32.62
C PHE A 53 4.41 -11.70 -32.90
N GLY A 54 5.12 -12.80 -32.98
CA GLY A 54 4.56 -14.14 -32.94
C GLY A 54 4.15 -14.53 -31.52
N SER A 55 3.37 -15.61 -31.42
CA SER A 55 3.04 -16.22 -30.13
C SER A 55 4.14 -17.16 -29.65
N TYR A 56 4.10 -17.48 -28.36
CA TYR A 56 4.76 -18.62 -27.78
C TYR A 56 3.70 -19.59 -27.23
N PRO A 57 3.76 -20.89 -27.61
CA PRO A 57 4.66 -21.53 -28.56
C PRO A 57 4.43 -21.09 -30.03
N ALA A 58 5.43 -21.30 -30.90
CA ALA A 58 5.54 -20.73 -32.26
C ALA A 58 4.40 -21.01 -33.24
N ARG A 59 3.51 -21.94 -32.95
CA ARG A 59 2.39 -22.34 -33.84
C ARG A 59 1.10 -21.54 -33.64
N GLY A 60 1.12 -20.51 -32.78
CA GLY A 60 -0.04 -19.71 -32.45
C GLY A 60 -0.23 -18.46 -33.33
N PRO A 61 -1.18 -17.59 -32.97
CA PRO A 61 -1.49 -16.37 -33.72
C PRO A 61 -0.37 -15.33 -33.58
N ARG A 62 -0.32 -14.37 -34.52
CA ARG A 62 0.48 -13.15 -34.37
C ARG A 62 -0.30 -12.09 -33.58
N PHE A 63 0.45 -11.18 -32.94
CA PHE A 63 -0.08 -10.08 -32.17
C PHE A 63 0.54 -8.75 -32.60
N ALA A 64 -0.28 -7.70 -32.67
CA ALA A 64 0.20 -6.32 -32.67
C ALA A 64 0.28 -5.83 -31.23
N LEU A 65 1.44 -5.36 -30.83
CA LEU A 65 1.69 -4.72 -29.54
C LEU A 65 1.76 -3.21 -29.74
N THR A 66 1.09 -2.45 -28.91
CA THR A 66 1.17 -0.99 -28.86
C THR A 66 1.42 -0.55 -27.44
N LEU A 67 2.57 0.07 -27.21
CA LEU A 67 2.97 0.59 -25.90
C LEU A 67 2.58 2.06 -25.79
N THR A 68 1.90 2.39 -24.70
CA THR A 68 1.55 3.76 -24.31
C THR A 68 2.14 4.07 -22.92
N PRO A 69 2.18 5.32 -22.46
CA PRO A 69 2.69 5.65 -21.12
C PRO A 69 1.99 4.94 -19.96
N GLN A 70 0.76 4.47 -20.14
CA GLN A 70 -0.05 3.87 -19.08
C GLN A 70 -0.31 2.37 -19.25
N ALA A 71 -0.19 1.85 -20.49
CA ALA A 71 -0.61 0.48 -20.76
C ALA A 71 0.05 -0.12 -22.00
N LEU A 72 0.10 -1.45 -22.02
CA LEU A 72 0.42 -2.25 -23.19
C LEU A 72 -0.88 -2.79 -23.79
N HIS A 73 -1.16 -2.41 -25.04
CA HIS A 73 -2.26 -2.93 -25.85
C HIS A 73 -1.78 -4.14 -26.64
N ILE A 74 -2.50 -5.25 -26.54
CA ILE A 74 -2.18 -6.52 -27.19
C ILE A 74 -3.35 -6.88 -28.10
N GLN A 75 -3.18 -6.82 -29.40
CA GLN A 75 -4.21 -7.13 -30.37
C GLN A 75 -3.84 -8.39 -31.14
N ARG A 76 -4.71 -9.41 -31.15
CA ARG A 76 -4.51 -10.59 -31.96
C ARG A 76 -4.77 -10.27 -33.44
N LEU A 77 -3.78 -10.55 -34.29
CA LEU A 77 -3.91 -10.40 -35.75
C LEU A 77 -4.64 -11.63 -36.32
N ARG A 78 -5.62 -11.38 -37.18
CA ARG A 78 -6.41 -12.42 -37.85
C ARG A 78 -6.43 -12.17 -39.36
N PRO A 79 -6.54 -13.23 -40.21
CA PRO A 79 -6.58 -13.10 -41.65
C PRO A 79 -7.82 -12.33 -42.15
N LYS A 80 -8.91 -12.32 -41.39
CA LYS A 80 -10.14 -11.57 -41.74
C LYS A 80 -10.39 -10.48 -40.68
N PRO A 81 -10.68 -9.23 -41.10
CA PRO A 81 -11.01 -8.16 -40.19
C PRO A 81 -12.31 -8.50 -39.43
N GLU A 82 -12.29 -8.37 -38.11
CA GLU A 82 -13.48 -8.49 -37.25
C GLU A 82 -14.08 -7.11 -36.99
N ALA A 83 -15.42 -7.03 -36.92
CA ALA A 83 -16.14 -5.79 -36.60
C ALA A 83 -15.79 -5.25 -35.18
N ARG A 84 -15.26 -6.10 -34.30
CA ARG A 84 -14.74 -5.71 -32.95
C ARG A 84 -13.42 -6.45 -32.71
N PRO A 85 -12.27 -5.77 -32.79
CA PRO A 85 -10.99 -6.38 -32.45
C PRO A 85 -10.98 -6.81 -30.98
N ARG A 86 -10.72 -8.10 -30.72
CA ARG A 86 -10.48 -8.62 -29.38
C ARG A 86 -9.04 -8.30 -29.01
N GLY A 87 -8.84 -7.19 -28.31
CA GLY A 87 -7.56 -6.78 -27.75
C GLY A 87 -7.55 -6.98 -26.22
N GLY A 88 -6.41 -7.32 -25.69
CA GLY A 88 -6.13 -7.26 -24.26
C GLY A 88 -5.45 -5.94 -23.89
N LEU A 89 -5.88 -5.31 -22.81
CA LEU A 89 -5.20 -4.16 -22.22
C LEU A 89 -4.47 -4.63 -20.97
N VAL A 90 -3.18 -4.35 -20.87
CA VAL A 90 -2.36 -4.59 -19.68
C VAL A 90 -1.92 -3.24 -19.11
N PRO A 91 -2.51 -2.78 -17.99
CA PRO A 91 -2.05 -1.58 -17.32
C PRO A 91 -0.60 -1.76 -16.84
N LEU A 92 0.27 -0.77 -17.04
CA LEU A 92 1.66 -0.85 -16.56
C LEU A 92 1.74 -0.95 -15.03
N ALA A 93 0.76 -0.43 -14.31
CA ALA A 93 0.64 -0.61 -12.87
C ALA A 93 0.47 -2.09 -12.42
N GLU A 94 0.17 -3.00 -13.33
CA GLU A 94 0.05 -4.44 -13.06
C GLU A 94 1.26 -5.25 -13.54
N VAL A 95 2.28 -4.59 -14.11
CA VAL A 95 3.49 -5.23 -14.64
C VAL A 95 4.59 -5.15 -13.58
N SER A 96 5.17 -6.29 -13.19
CA SER A 96 6.35 -6.32 -12.30
C SER A 96 7.64 -6.06 -13.06
N GLY A 97 7.76 -6.57 -14.29
CA GLY A 97 8.93 -6.41 -15.13
C GLY A 97 8.83 -7.18 -16.44
N CYS A 98 9.93 -7.23 -17.16
CA CYS A 98 10.06 -8.00 -18.38
C CYS A 98 11.51 -8.43 -18.61
N CYS A 99 11.70 -9.45 -19.43
CA CYS A 99 13.02 -9.89 -19.84
C CYS A 99 13.03 -10.37 -21.31
N THR A 100 14.21 -10.45 -21.90
CA THR A 100 14.43 -11.08 -23.19
C THR A 100 15.01 -12.47 -23.00
N LEU A 101 14.55 -13.43 -23.80
CA LEU A 101 14.99 -14.83 -23.75
C LEU A 101 15.46 -15.29 -25.13
N ARG A 102 16.36 -16.24 -25.14
CA ARG A 102 16.81 -16.94 -26.35
C ARG A 102 16.18 -18.32 -26.43
N SER A 103 15.93 -18.81 -27.64
CA SER A 103 15.53 -20.20 -27.86
C SER A 103 16.62 -21.18 -27.42
N CYS A 104 16.21 -22.33 -26.87
CA CYS A 104 17.14 -23.43 -26.60
C CYS A 104 17.68 -24.07 -27.89
N SER A 105 17.01 -23.87 -29.05
CA SER A 105 17.50 -24.35 -30.34
C SER A 105 18.47 -23.35 -30.96
N PRO A 106 19.72 -23.73 -31.23
CA PRO A 106 20.73 -22.87 -31.85
C PRO A 106 20.30 -22.38 -33.27
N SER A 107 19.46 -23.15 -33.95
CA SER A 107 18.97 -22.83 -35.30
C SER A 107 17.78 -21.88 -35.33
N ASP A 108 17.18 -21.56 -34.19
CA ASP A 108 16.07 -20.61 -34.13
C ASP A 108 16.60 -19.17 -34.11
N SER A 109 16.33 -18.42 -35.15
CA SER A 109 16.71 -17.00 -35.27
C SER A 109 15.79 -16.06 -34.45
N ALA A 110 14.76 -16.58 -33.77
CA ALA A 110 13.85 -15.75 -33.01
C ALA A 110 14.42 -15.37 -31.62
N ALA A 111 14.07 -14.18 -31.18
CA ALA A 111 14.22 -13.74 -29.79
C ALA A 111 12.83 -13.65 -29.13
N TYR A 112 12.80 -13.71 -27.82
CA TYR A 112 11.54 -13.69 -27.07
C TYR A 112 11.52 -12.54 -26.08
N LEU A 113 10.35 -11.90 -25.95
CA LEU A 113 10.03 -10.89 -24.95
C LEU A 113 9.02 -11.48 -23.97
N SER A 114 9.42 -11.69 -22.72
CA SER A 114 8.53 -12.13 -21.63
C SER A 114 8.16 -10.96 -20.74
N ILE A 115 6.87 -10.78 -20.49
CA ILE A 115 6.29 -9.72 -19.68
C ILE A 115 5.58 -10.38 -18.50
N TYR A 116 5.95 -9.97 -17.29
CA TYR A 116 5.41 -10.50 -16.03
C TYR A 116 4.34 -9.55 -15.51
N THR A 117 3.15 -10.07 -15.23
CA THR A 117 2.01 -9.26 -14.83
C THR A 117 1.29 -9.87 -13.64
N TYR A 118 0.61 -9.02 -12.85
CA TYR A 118 -0.17 -9.42 -11.68
C TYR A 118 -1.59 -8.82 -11.77
N PRO A 119 -2.40 -9.23 -12.76
CA PRO A 119 -3.75 -8.72 -12.93
C PRO A 119 -4.65 -9.10 -11.76
N ARG A 120 -5.64 -8.24 -11.46
CA ARG A 120 -6.70 -8.57 -10.51
C ARG A 120 -7.68 -9.56 -11.11
N GLY A 121 -7.95 -10.64 -10.38
CA GLY A 121 -8.97 -11.62 -10.74
C GLY A 121 -10.39 -11.09 -10.51
N ARG A 122 -11.40 -11.72 -11.12
CA ARG A 122 -12.83 -11.36 -10.96
C ARG A 122 -13.33 -11.45 -9.50
N ARG A 123 -12.70 -12.26 -8.66
CA ARG A 123 -13.03 -12.45 -7.23
C ARG A 123 -12.16 -11.59 -6.29
N GLY A 124 -11.50 -10.55 -6.78
CA GLY A 124 -10.39 -9.89 -6.09
C GLY A 124 -9.12 -10.73 -6.20
N GLY A 125 -8.07 -10.33 -5.52
CA GLY A 125 -6.79 -11.02 -5.51
C GLY A 125 -5.99 -10.85 -6.80
N ARG A 126 -4.66 -10.74 -6.65
CA ARG A 126 -3.74 -10.70 -7.78
C ARG A 126 -3.18 -12.10 -8.06
N ARG A 127 -2.93 -12.38 -9.34
CA ARG A 127 -2.27 -13.63 -9.74
C ARG A 127 -1.18 -13.33 -10.74
N ARG A 128 -0.03 -13.97 -10.56
CA ARG A 128 1.07 -13.94 -11.52
C ARG A 128 0.62 -14.50 -12.86
N ALA A 129 0.90 -13.77 -13.94
CA ALA A 129 0.68 -14.20 -15.31
C ALA A 129 1.86 -13.76 -16.17
N THR A 130 2.40 -14.67 -16.97
CA THR A 130 3.50 -14.40 -17.89
C THR A 130 2.98 -14.40 -19.31
N ARG A 131 3.38 -13.40 -20.10
CA ARG A 131 3.05 -13.31 -21.52
C ARG A 131 4.33 -13.24 -22.32
N THR A 132 4.59 -14.26 -23.12
CA THR A 132 5.80 -14.36 -23.95
C THR A 132 5.46 -14.14 -25.41
N PHE A 133 6.16 -13.23 -26.06
CA PHE A 133 6.02 -12.86 -27.45
C PHE A 133 7.30 -13.19 -28.22
N ARG A 134 7.16 -13.63 -29.48
CA ARG A 134 8.25 -14.04 -30.33
C ARG A 134 8.57 -12.94 -31.35
N ALA A 135 9.77 -12.38 -31.29
CA ALA A 135 10.33 -11.48 -32.29
C ALA A 135 11.01 -12.35 -33.38
N ASP A 136 10.42 -12.41 -34.55
CA ASP A 136 10.83 -13.32 -35.65
C ASP A 136 10.63 -12.70 -37.03
N ARG A 137 10.65 -11.37 -37.15
CA ARG A 137 10.46 -10.67 -38.42
C ARG A 137 11.75 -10.58 -39.23
N ALA A 138 12.87 -10.47 -38.55
CA ALA A 138 14.19 -10.39 -39.17
C ALA A 138 14.75 -11.79 -39.49
N ALA A 139 15.68 -11.86 -40.42
CA ALA A 139 16.33 -13.10 -40.78
C ALA A 139 17.34 -13.58 -39.76
N THR A 140 17.98 -12.64 -39.01
CA THR A 140 19.04 -12.92 -38.07
C THR A 140 18.54 -12.87 -36.64
N TYR A 141 19.19 -13.65 -35.75
CA TYR A 141 18.92 -13.62 -34.32
C TYR A 141 19.24 -12.24 -33.70
N GLU A 142 20.33 -11.61 -34.15
CA GLU A 142 20.78 -10.33 -33.57
C GLU A 142 19.77 -9.20 -33.82
N GLU A 143 19.17 -9.15 -35.03
CA GLU A 143 18.12 -8.16 -35.30
C GLU A 143 16.84 -8.41 -34.48
N ASN A 144 16.43 -9.67 -34.37
CA ASN A 144 15.26 -10.05 -33.57
C ASN A 144 15.52 -9.81 -32.08
N ARG A 145 16.75 -10.04 -31.60
CA ARG A 145 17.17 -9.72 -30.23
C ARG A 145 17.14 -8.22 -29.98
N ALA A 146 17.65 -7.41 -30.90
CA ALA A 146 17.64 -5.95 -30.79
C ALA A 146 16.20 -5.42 -30.67
N GLU A 147 15.26 -5.93 -31.45
CA GLU A 147 13.84 -5.54 -31.35
C GLU A 147 13.24 -5.96 -30.01
N ALA A 148 13.43 -7.20 -29.54
CA ALA A 148 12.96 -7.65 -28.24
C ALA A 148 13.56 -6.82 -27.11
N GLN A 149 14.83 -6.47 -27.19
CA GLN A 149 15.55 -5.66 -26.19
C GLN A 149 15.07 -4.22 -26.18
N ARG A 150 14.82 -3.62 -27.35
CA ARG A 150 14.22 -2.29 -27.48
C ARG A 150 12.88 -2.21 -26.74
N TRP A 151 12.01 -3.21 -26.90
CA TRP A 151 10.73 -3.28 -26.19
C TRP A 151 10.89 -3.48 -24.70
N ALA A 152 11.80 -4.37 -24.29
CA ALA A 152 12.08 -4.61 -22.87
C ALA A 152 12.60 -3.34 -22.21
N THR A 153 13.55 -2.63 -22.84
CA THR A 153 14.09 -1.36 -22.33
C THR A 153 13.00 -0.31 -22.21
N ALA A 154 12.16 -0.13 -23.24
CA ALA A 154 11.05 0.84 -23.21
C ALA A 154 10.08 0.56 -22.06
N LEU A 155 9.67 -0.70 -21.88
CA LEU A 155 8.80 -1.11 -20.78
C LEU A 155 9.46 -0.82 -19.42
N MET A 156 10.71 -1.22 -19.23
CA MET A 156 11.43 -1.01 -17.96
C MET A 156 11.64 0.48 -17.65
N CYS A 157 11.90 1.33 -18.67
CA CYS A 157 11.97 2.77 -18.48
C CYS A 157 10.63 3.33 -17.96
N LEU A 158 9.52 2.97 -18.60
CA LEU A 158 8.19 3.42 -18.18
C LEU A 158 7.82 2.93 -16.77
N LEU A 159 8.13 1.67 -16.44
CA LEU A 159 7.88 1.13 -15.10
C LEU A 159 8.67 1.87 -14.01
N ARG A 160 9.88 2.32 -14.33
CA ARG A 160 10.75 3.09 -13.42
C ARG A 160 10.52 4.61 -13.48
N GLY A 161 9.52 5.06 -14.25
CA GLY A 161 9.24 6.49 -14.43
C GLY A 161 10.33 7.26 -15.16
N LEU A 162 11.17 6.58 -15.96
CA LEU A 162 12.22 7.20 -16.76
C LEU A 162 11.64 7.68 -18.09
N PRO A 163 12.06 8.86 -18.60
CA PRO A 163 11.62 9.36 -19.89
C PRO A 163 12.19 8.51 -21.03
N LEU A 164 11.39 8.28 -22.06
CA LEU A 164 11.87 7.71 -23.31
C LEU A 164 12.32 8.83 -24.25
N PRO A 165 13.39 8.65 -25.03
CA PRO A 165 13.79 9.61 -26.05
C PRO A 165 12.72 9.73 -27.14
N GLY A 166 12.33 10.98 -27.48
CA GLY A 166 11.27 11.23 -28.49
C GLY A 166 11.61 10.68 -29.85
N ASP A 167 12.78 11.08 -30.38
CA ASP A 167 13.28 10.68 -31.71
C ASP A 167 14.60 9.88 -31.62
N GLY A 168 15.04 9.53 -30.41
CA GLY A 168 16.27 8.81 -30.17
C GLY A 168 16.08 7.29 -30.19
N GLU A 169 17.20 6.58 -30.35
CA GLU A 169 17.23 5.14 -30.28
C GLU A 169 17.01 4.67 -28.82
N ILE A 170 16.16 3.65 -28.66
CA ILE A 170 15.92 3.04 -27.34
C ILE A 170 16.91 1.91 -27.16
N THR A 171 17.97 2.18 -26.41
CA THR A 171 19.05 1.25 -26.13
C THR A 171 19.11 0.87 -24.64
N PRO A 172 19.70 -0.25 -24.27
CA PRO A 172 19.80 -0.70 -22.86
C PRO A 172 20.47 0.31 -21.93
N GLU A 173 21.32 1.18 -22.45
CA GLU A 173 22.07 2.21 -21.72
C GLU A 173 21.16 3.27 -21.10
N LEU A 174 19.89 3.36 -21.54
CA LEU A 174 18.88 4.23 -20.93
C LEU A 174 18.52 3.77 -19.50
N LEU A 175 18.73 2.49 -19.19
CA LEU A 175 18.45 1.96 -17.86
C LEU A 175 19.66 2.14 -16.95
N PRO A 176 19.49 2.79 -15.78
CA PRO A 176 20.55 2.82 -14.78
C PRO A 176 20.87 1.40 -14.29
N ARG A 177 22.02 1.23 -13.65
CA ARG A 177 22.34 -0.06 -13.01
C ARG A 177 21.20 -0.53 -12.12
N ALA A 178 21.02 -1.82 -12.03
CA ALA A 178 20.03 -2.40 -11.14
C ALA A 178 20.33 -2.00 -9.68
N PRO A 179 19.35 -1.45 -8.94
CA PRO A 179 19.55 -1.13 -7.54
C PRO A 179 19.77 -2.42 -6.73
N ARG A 180 20.66 -2.33 -5.75
CA ARG A 180 20.99 -3.41 -4.83
C ARG A 180 20.25 -3.20 -3.52
N LEU A 181 19.32 -4.08 -3.21
CA LEU A 181 18.44 -3.99 -2.05
C LEU A 181 18.90 -4.96 -0.93
N LEU A 182 18.88 -4.48 0.31
CA LEU A 182 18.98 -5.32 1.48
C LEU A 182 17.58 -5.67 1.97
N LEU A 183 17.18 -6.93 1.90
CA LEU A 183 15.90 -7.44 2.37
C LEU A 183 16.04 -8.00 3.78
N LEU A 184 15.33 -7.44 4.75
CA LEU A 184 15.28 -7.92 6.13
C LEU A 184 13.93 -8.59 6.38
N VAL A 185 13.94 -9.85 6.72
CA VAL A 185 12.72 -10.65 6.97
C VAL A 185 12.66 -11.06 8.43
N ASN A 186 11.55 -10.74 9.08
CA ASN A 186 11.24 -11.32 10.38
C ASN A 186 10.37 -12.58 10.18
N PRO A 187 10.94 -13.78 10.31
CA PRO A 187 10.22 -15.03 10.06
C PRO A 187 9.06 -15.25 11.03
N PHE A 188 9.09 -14.60 12.20
CA PHE A 188 8.05 -14.69 13.25
C PHE A 188 6.99 -13.59 13.11
N GLY A 189 7.08 -12.71 12.10
CA GLY A 189 6.15 -11.61 11.88
C GLY A 189 4.70 -12.07 11.64
N GLY A 190 3.75 -11.40 12.28
CA GLY A 190 2.32 -11.68 12.13
C GLY A 190 1.95 -13.12 12.46
N ARG A 191 1.50 -13.87 11.44
CA ARG A 191 1.14 -15.30 11.55
C ARG A 191 2.32 -16.26 11.34
N GLY A 192 3.55 -15.76 11.29
CA GLY A 192 4.74 -16.58 10.95
C GLY A 192 4.86 -16.95 9.47
N LEU A 193 4.14 -16.27 8.58
CA LEU A 193 4.15 -16.55 7.14
C LEU A 193 5.12 -15.67 6.35
N ALA A 194 5.81 -14.74 6.99
CA ALA A 194 6.64 -13.74 6.31
C ALA A 194 7.73 -14.39 5.42
N TRP A 195 8.41 -15.41 5.93
CA TRP A 195 9.42 -16.15 5.17
C TRP A 195 8.83 -16.83 3.92
N GLN A 196 7.73 -17.58 4.11
CA GLN A 196 7.07 -18.29 3.01
C GLN A 196 6.55 -17.31 1.94
N TRP A 197 5.94 -16.21 2.36
CA TRP A 197 5.44 -15.19 1.44
C TRP A 197 6.56 -14.46 0.71
N CYS A 198 7.68 -14.22 1.41
CA CYS A 198 8.87 -13.65 0.80
C CYS A 198 9.37 -14.53 -0.35
N GLN A 199 9.60 -15.82 -0.09
CA GLN A 199 10.11 -16.76 -1.09
C GLN A 199 9.13 -16.98 -2.25
N ASN A 200 7.83 -17.12 -1.97
CA ASN A 200 6.85 -17.49 -2.98
C ASN A 200 6.34 -16.33 -3.83
N HIS A 201 6.40 -15.10 -3.31
CA HIS A 201 5.79 -13.93 -3.96
C HIS A 201 6.76 -12.77 -4.15
N VAL A 202 7.50 -12.37 -3.11
CA VAL A 202 8.36 -11.18 -3.17
C VAL A 202 9.59 -11.43 -4.05
N VAL A 203 10.33 -12.51 -3.78
CA VAL A 203 11.56 -12.86 -4.51
C VAL A 203 11.31 -13.00 -6.01
N PRO A 204 10.27 -13.73 -6.48
CA PRO A 204 9.96 -13.78 -7.90
C PRO A 204 9.69 -12.40 -8.52
N MET A 205 8.90 -11.54 -7.84
CA MET A 205 8.58 -10.20 -8.37
C MET A 205 9.80 -9.28 -8.47
N ILE A 206 10.66 -9.30 -7.46
CA ILE A 206 11.91 -8.51 -7.44
C ILE A 206 12.85 -8.98 -8.55
N SER A 207 12.97 -10.30 -8.74
CA SER A 207 13.78 -10.88 -9.82
C SER A 207 13.24 -10.53 -11.20
N GLU A 208 11.92 -10.57 -11.41
CA GLU A 208 11.24 -10.14 -12.64
C GLU A 208 11.46 -8.66 -12.96
N ALA A 209 11.56 -7.81 -11.93
CA ALA A 209 11.87 -6.40 -12.05
C ALA A 209 13.36 -6.11 -12.33
N GLY A 210 14.21 -7.14 -12.33
CA GLY A 210 15.66 -7.01 -12.51
C GLY A 210 16.32 -6.24 -11.37
N LEU A 211 15.83 -6.37 -10.14
CA LEU A 211 16.42 -5.78 -8.94
C LEU A 211 17.39 -6.79 -8.30
N SER A 212 18.57 -6.32 -7.91
CA SER A 212 19.52 -7.14 -7.15
C SER A 212 19.21 -7.06 -5.66
N PHE A 213 19.37 -8.16 -4.94
CA PHE A 213 19.09 -8.16 -3.50
C PHE A 213 19.93 -9.17 -2.71
N ASN A 214 20.13 -8.87 -1.44
CA ASN A 214 20.55 -9.85 -0.44
C ASN A 214 19.43 -9.98 0.60
N LEU A 215 19.21 -11.20 1.08
CA LEU A 215 18.14 -11.54 2.01
C LEU A 215 18.71 -12.01 3.34
N ILE A 216 18.34 -11.32 4.43
CA ILE A 216 18.74 -11.65 5.79
C ILE A 216 17.50 -11.90 6.64
N GLN A 217 17.48 -12.99 7.39
CA GLN A 217 16.48 -13.25 8.42
C GLN A 217 16.90 -12.61 9.74
N THR A 218 15.96 -11.94 10.40
CA THR A 218 16.18 -11.47 11.77
C THR A 218 15.92 -12.60 12.75
N GLU A 219 16.78 -12.73 13.77
CA GLU A 219 16.74 -13.82 14.74
C GLU A 219 16.06 -13.45 16.04
N ARG A 220 16.09 -12.17 16.43
CA ARG A 220 15.58 -11.63 17.68
C ARG A 220 15.12 -10.18 17.54
N GLN A 221 14.44 -9.69 18.53
CA GLN A 221 14.11 -8.26 18.65
C GLN A 221 15.37 -7.40 18.66
N ASN A 222 15.33 -6.25 18.02
CA ASN A 222 16.44 -5.32 17.79
C ASN A 222 17.58 -5.83 16.92
N HIS A 223 17.47 -7.04 16.32
CA HIS A 223 18.52 -7.54 15.43
C HIS A 223 18.67 -6.66 14.17
N ALA A 224 17.57 -6.19 13.59
CA ALA A 224 17.62 -5.27 12.44
C ALA A 224 18.28 -3.93 12.81
N ARG A 225 18.02 -3.40 14.02
CA ARG A 225 18.63 -2.16 14.55
C ARG A 225 20.14 -2.29 14.66
N GLU A 226 20.62 -3.36 15.28
CA GLU A 226 22.04 -3.64 15.43
C GLU A 226 22.72 -3.87 14.07
N LEU A 227 22.05 -4.60 13.17
CA LEU A 227 22.57 -4.90 11.85
C LEU A 227 22.81 -3.61 11.04
N VAL A 228 21.82 -2.69 10.99
CA VAL A 228 21.98 -1.45 10.21
C VAL A 228 22.97 -0.46 10.84
N GLN A 229 23.26 -0.59 12.14
CA GLN A 229 24.35 0.17 12.79
C GLN A 229 25.73 -0.31 12.33
N GLY A 230 25.88 -1.61 12.02
CA GLY A 230 27.17 -2.21 11.71
C GLY A 230 27.52 -2.36 10.23
N ILE A 231 26.54 -2.27 9.30
CA ILE A 231 26.77 -2.48 7.87
C ILE A 231 27.33 -1.24 7.16
N SER A 232 28.04 -1.48 6.05
CA SER A 232 28.43 -0.43 5.11
C SER A 232 27.23 -0.05 4.24
N LEU A 233 26.67 1.14 4.48
CA LEU A 233 25.48 1.62 3.76
C LEU A 233 25.76 1.90 2.28
N SER A 234 26.98 2.22 1.90
CA SER A 234 27.38 2.49 0.51
C SER A 234 27.24 1.29 -0.42
N GLU A 235 27.11 0.07 0.14
CA GLU A 235 26.88 -1.14 -0.63
C GLU A 235 25.43 -1.31 -1.10
N TRP A 236 24.49 -0.50 -0.58
CA TRP A 236 23.07 -0.67 -0.76
C TRP A 236 22.41 0.59 -1.35
N ASP A 237 21.37 0.38 -2.15
CA ASP A 237 20.52 1.45 -2.70
C ASP A 237 19.18 1.55 -1.96
N GLY A 238 18.92 0.64 -1.03
CA GLY A 238 17.74 0.63 -0.17
C GLY A 238 17.67 -0.56 0.77
N ILE A 239 16.95 -0.39 1.88
CA ILE A 239 16.67 -1.42 2.88
C ILE A 239 15.18 -1.69 2.90
N ILE A 240 14.78 -2.94 2.69
CA ILE A 240 13.38 -3.36 2.62
C ILE A 240 13.06 -4.28 3.80
N THR A 241 12.07 -3.90 4.57
CA THR A 241 11.58 -4.73 5.67
C THR A 241 10.40 -5.58 5.23
N ILE A 242 10.44 -6.89 5.51
CA ILE A 242 9.40 -7.87 5.20
C ILE A 242 8.84 -8.39 6.53
N SER A 243 7.94 -7.61 7.12
CA SER A 243 7.33 -7.83 8.43
C SER A 243 6.15 -6.87 8.66
N GLY A 244 5.85 -6.54 9.91
CA GLY A 244 5.02 -5.39 10.29
C GLY A 244 5.84 -4.12 10.48
N ASP A 245 5.18 -3.07 10.95
CA ASP A 245 5.77 -1.74 11.16
C ASP A 245 6.94 -1.75 12.16
N GLY A 246 6.92 -2.64 13.19
CA GLY A 246 7.97 -2.74 14.20
C GLY A 246 9.37 -3.07 13.64
N LEU A 247 9.50 -3.87 12.57
CA LEU A 247 10.81 -4.11 11.96
C LEU A 247 11.35 -2.85 11.26
N LEU A 248 10.50 -2.04 10.66
CA LEU A 248 10.90 -0.75 10.08
C LEU A 248 11.28 0.25 11.19
N TYR A 249 10.57 0.22 12.32
CA TYR A 249 10.93 1.00 13.50
C TYR A 249 12.35 0.68 13.99
N GLU A 250 12.72 -0.61 14.07
CA GLU A 250 14.10 -1.03 14.39
C GLU A 250 15.12 -0.45 13.39
N VAL A 251 14.84 -0.56 12.08
CA VAL A 251 15.74 -0.07 11.01
C VAL A 251 15.93 1.44 11.09
N LEU A 252 14.87 2.21 11.19
CA LEU A 252 14.93 3.66 11.21
C LEU A 252 15.66 4.18 12.46
N ASN A 253 15.36 3.63 13.63
CA ASN A 253 16.07 4.00 14.86
C ASN A 253 17.54 3.58 14.80
N GLY A 254 17.85 2.40 14.23
CA GLY A 254 19.21 1.95 14.03
C GLY A 254 20.03 2.87 13.11
N LEU A 255 19.42 3.39 12.03
CA LEU A 255 20.07 4.36 11.13
C LEU A 255 20.31 5.71 11.82
N LEU A 256 19.35 6.20 12.62
CA LEU A 256 19.43 7.49 13.32
C LEU A 256 20.35 7.47 14.54
N GLU A 257 20.71 6.30 15.05
CA GLU A 257 21.66 6.11 16.14
C GLU A 257 23.12 5.98 15.70
N ARG A 258 23.35 5.93 14.40
CA ARG A 258 24.70 5.89 13.84
C ARG A 258 25.43 7.23 14.04
N PRO A 259 26.75 7.23 14.19
CA PRO A 259 27.53 8.47 14.22
C PRO A 259 27.39 9.30 12.95
N ASP A 260 27.15 8.62 11.79
CA ASP A 260 26.93 9.20 10.46
C ASP A 260 25.45 9.31 10.12
N TRP A 261 24.57 9.51 11.11
CA TRP A 261 23.12 9.49 10.94
C TRP A 261 22.59 10.45 9.86
N GLU A 262 23.23 11.58 9.62
CA GLU A 262 22.82 12.56 8.60
C GLU A 262 22.87 11.98 7.17
N GLU A 263 23.82 11.08 6.91
CA GLU A 263 23.89 10.35 5.67
C GLU A 263 23.09 9.05 5.73
N ALA A 264 23.10 8.38 6.88
CA ALA A 264 22.40 7.12 7.07
C ALA A 264 20.88 7.26 6.90
N VAL A 265 20.28 8.34 7.40
CA VAL A 265 18.82 8.58 7.29
C VAL A 265 18.34 8.80 5.84
N LYS A 266 19.26 9.16 4.94
CA LYS A 266 18.98 9.29 3.50
C LYS A 266 18.86 7.93 2.80
N MET A 267 19.29 6.82 3.46
CA MET A 267 19.12 5.47 2.94
C MET A 267 17.65 5.19 2.68
N PRO A 268 17.25 4.90 1.43
CA PRO A 268 15.85 4.63 1.14
C PRO A 268 15.37 3.36 1.86
N VAL A 269 14.26 3.45 2.57
CA VAL A 269 13.63 2.31 3.24
C VAL A 269 12.33 1.92 2.56
N GLY A 270 11.95 0.65 2.63
CA GLY A 270 10.68 0.16 2.10
C GLY A 270 10.04 -0.85 3.02
N ILE A 271 8.72 -1.02 2.90
CA ILE A 271 7.95 -1.95 3.71
C ILE A 271 7.13 -2.89 2.84
N LEU A 272 7.27 -4.19 3.11
CA LEU A 272 6.45 -5.27 2.53
C LEU A 272 5.67 -5.96 3.65
N PRO A 273 4.34 -5.84 3.66
CA PRO A 273 3.49 -6.16 4.81
C PRO A 273 3.33 -7.66 5.04
N CYS A 274 3.88 -8.15 6.13
CA CYS A 274 3.72 -9.52 6.62
C CYS A 274 3.39 -9.58 8.12
N GLY A 275 3.25 -8.43 8.79
CA GLY A 275 2.92 -8.30 10.20
C GLY A 275 1.41 -8.31 10.49
N SER A 276 1.04 -7.95 11.71
CA SER A 276 -0.36 -7.81 12.14
C SER A 276 -0.94 -6.43 11.85
N GLY A 277 -0.16 -5.35 12.03
CA GLY A 277 -0.59 -3.95 11.86
C GLY A 277 -0.51 -3.50 10.39
N ASN A 278 0.70 -3.37 9.85
CA ASN A 278 1.02 -2.95 8.48
C ASN A 278 0.43 -1.59 8.08
N ALA A 279 0.50 -0.62 8.99
CA ALA A 279 -0.14 0.69 8.82
C ALA A 279 0.52 1.50 7.70
N LEU A 280 1.86 1.63 7.70
CA LEU A 280 2.57 2.33 6.64
C LEU A 280 2.34 1.67 5.28
N ALA A 281 2.29 0.34 5.21
CA ALA A 281 2.00 -0.37 3.96
C ALA A 281 0.58 -0.07 3.44
N GLY A 282 -0.41 0.07 4.32
CA GLY A 282 -1.76 0.55 3.97
C GLY A 282 -1.73 1.95 3.36
N ALA A 283 -0.98 2.88 3.97
CA ALA A 283 -0.80 4.23 3.45
C ALA A 283 -0.06 4.23 2.09
N VAL A 284 0.99 3.43 1.93
CA VAL A 284 1.73 3.26 0.65
C VAL A 284 0.81 2.73 -0.44
N ASN A 285 0.02 1.70 -0.15
CA ASN A 285 -0.96 1.13 -1.08
C ASN A 285 -1.98 2.17 -1.55
N LEU A 286 -2.50 2.97 -0.61
CA LEU A 286 -3.45 4.03 -0.88
C LEU A 286 -2.86 5.12 -1.77
N HIS A 287 -1.65 5.60 -1.45
CA HIS A 287 -0.93 6.63 -2.22
C HIS A 287 -0.43 6.13 -3.58
N GLY A 288 -0.19 4.82 -3.71
CA GLY A 288 0.10 4.14 -4.97
C GLY A 288 -1.10 4.02 -5.91
N GLY A 289 -2.29 4.48 -5.48
CA GLY A 289 -3.52 4.46 -6.29
C GLY A 289 -4.20 3.11 -6.34
N PHE A 290 -3.80 2.16 -5.51
CA PHE A 290 -4.46 0.86 -5.40
C PHE A 290 -5.68 0.93 -4.47
N GLU A 291 -6.65 0.04 -4.71
CA GLU A 291 -7.79 -0.16 -3.82
C GLU A 291 -7.33 -0.69 -2.46
N PRO A 292 -8.07 -0.40 -1.37
CA PRO A 292 -7.78 -0.98 -0.07
C PRO A 292 -7.60 -2.50 -0.16
N ALA A 293 -6.56 -3.00 0.48
CA ALA A 293 -6.17 -4.40 0.45
C ALA A 293 -5.54 -4.82 1.77
N VAL A 294 -5.64 -6.10 2.11
CA VAL A 294 -5.07 -6.70 3.32
C VAL A 294 -4.35 -8.02 2.98
N GLY A 295 -3.50 -8.48 3.86
CA GLY A 295 -2.83 -9.77 3.73
C GLY A 295 -2.00 -9.87 2.44
N LEU A 296 -2.18 -10.98 1.70
CA LEU A 296 -1.38 -11.25 0.50
C LEU A 296 -1.62 -10.23 -0.62
N ASP A 297 -2.84 -9.72 -0.77
CA ASP A 297 -3.12 -8.72 -1.81
C ASP A 297 -2.42 -7.39 -1.54
N LEU A 298 -2.34 -6.98 -0.26
CA LEU A 298 -1.56 -5.81 0.15
C LEU A 298 -0.06 -6.04 -0.12
N LEU A 299 0.46 -7.22 0.21
CA LEU A 299 1.85 -7.58 -0.07
C LEU A 299 2.16 -7.49 -1.57
N LEU A 300 1.32 -8.05 -2.42
CA LEU A 300 1.51 -8.01 -3.88
C LEU A 300 1.42 -6.58 -4.44
N ASN A 301 0.51 -5.76 -3.92
CA ASN A 301 0.42 -4.34 -4.29
C ASN A 301 1.71 -3.57 -3.91
N CYS A 302 2.17 -3.71 -2.66
CA CYS A 302 3.40 -3.05 -2.19
C CYS A 302 4.63 -3.58 -2.94
N SER A 303 4.68 -4.87 -3.27
CA SER A 303 5.76 -5.45 -4.08
C SER A 303 5.78 -4.89 -5.50
N LEU A 304 4.62 -4.68 -6.14
CA LEU A 304 4.54 -4.01 -7.45
C LEU A 304 5.06 -2.57 -7.37
N LEU A 305 4.67 -1.82 -6.32
CA LEU A 305 5.17 -0.45 -6.11
C LEU A 305 6.70 -0.44 -5.91
N LEU A 306 7.25 -1.40 -5.18
CA LEU A 306 8.69 -1.57 -5.02
C LEU A 306 9.38 -1.86 -6.36
N CYS A 307 8.82 -2.74 -7.20
CA CYS A 307 9.35 -3.05 -8.53
C CYS A 307 9.44 -1.81 -9.44
N HIS A 308 8.57 -0.83 -9.24
CA HIS A 308 8.58 0.44 -9.96
C HIS A 308 9.60 1.46 -9.41
N SER A 309 10.25 1.17 -8.28
CA SER A 309 11.43 1.88 -7.73
C SER A 309 11.28 3.39 -7.55
N GLY A 310 10.10 3.91 -7.28
CA GLY A 310 9.88 5.32 -6.93
C GLY A 310 10.41 5.64 -5.53
N ARG A 311 10.81 6.90 -5.31
CA ARG A 311 11.26 7.41 -4.01
C ARG A 311 10.39 8.60 -3.60
N ARG A 312 10.08 8.70 -2.31
CA ARG A 312 9.32 9.81 -1.73
C ARG A 312 9.91 10.21 -0.37
N PRO A 313 9.78 11.47 0.00
CA PRO A 313 10.08 11.88 1.36
C PRO A 313 9.23 11.08 2.36
N LEU A 314 9.79 10.84 3.54
CA LEU A 314 9.09 10.27 4.70
C LEU A 314 9.31 11.19 5.89
N ASP A 315 8.22 11.68 6.45
CA ASP A 315 8.25 12.50 7.64
C ASP A 315 8.53 11.63 8.87
N LEU A 316 9.41 12.10 9.75
CA LEU A 316 9.76 11.42 10.99
C LEU A 316 9.50 12.32 12.19
N LEU A 317 8.96 11.74 13.26
CA LEU A 317 8.84 12.41 14.55
C LEU A 317 10.04 12.04 15.43
N SER A 318 10.72 13.04 15.99
CA SER A 318 11.54 12.82 17.16
C SER A 318 10.66 12.79 18.39
N VAL A 319 10.77 11.75 19.20
CA VAL A 319 9.98 11.54 20.40
C VAL A 319 10.89 11.50 21.61
N THR A 320 10.71 12.43 22.56
CA THR A 320 11.45 12.47 23.83
C THR A 320 10.55 11.98 24.96
N LEU A 321 11.00 10.94 25.64
CA LEU A 321 10.30 10.29 26.74
C LEU A 321 10.62 10.94 28.11
N ALA A 322 9.93 10.51 29.16
CA ALA A 322 10.09 11.05 30.53
C ALA A 322 11.52 10.91 31.09
N SER A 323 12.22 9.83 30.76
CA SER A 323 13.63 9.60 31.13
C SER A 323 14.62 10.52 30.39
N GLY A 324 14.16 11.24 29.36
CA GLY A 324 15.02 11.93 28.38
C GLY A 324 15.51 11.03 27.25
N THR A 325 15.13 9.75 27.25
CA THR A 325 15.39 8.85 26.11
C THR A 325 14.69 9.37 24.85
N ARG A 326 15.40 9.36 23.73
CA ARG A 326 14.89 9.83 22.43
C ARG A 326 14.78 8.66 21.46
N CYS A 327 13.65 8.59 20.75
CA CYS A 327 13.44 7.66 19.64
C CYS A 327 12.74 8.37 18.49
N PHE A 328 12.69 7.71 17.32
CA PHE A 328 12.07 8.25 16.13
C PHE A 328 10.89 7.39 15.70
N SER A 329 9.80 8.04 15.37
CA SER A 329 8.55 7.45 14.92
C SER A 329 8.24 7.89 13.48
N PHE A 330 7.73 6.99 12.66
CA PHE A 330 7.23 7.27 11.32
C PHE A 330 5.72 7.03 11.21
N LEU A 331 5.12 6.51 12.26
CA LEU A 331 3.72 6.08 12.27
C LEU A 331 2.91 6.86 13.30
N SER A 332 3.05 6.56 14.59
CA SER A 332 2.17 7.15 15.60
C SER A 332 2.73 7.12 17.02
N VAL A 333 2.27 8.10 17.82
CA VAL A 333 2.34 8.07 19.26
C VAL A 333 0.91 7.96 19.79
N ALA A 334 0.63 6.92 20.56
CA ALA A 334 -0.71 6.66 21.06
C ALA A 334 -0.75 6.49 22.59
N TRP A 335 -1.86 6.92 23.20
CA TRP A 335 -2.11 6.80 24.62
C TRP A 335 -3.58 6.46 24.91
N GLY A 336 -3.80 5.60 25.92
CA GLY A 336 -5.12 5.17 26.34
C GLY A 336 -5.66 4.02 25.51
N PHE A 337 -6.92 4.07 25.08
CA PHE A 337 -7.62 2.92 24.48
C PHE A 337 -6.88 2.23 23.35
N VAL A 338 -6.26 2.98 22.42
CA VAL A 338 -5.53 2.40 21.29
C VAL A 338 -4.32 1.61 21.78
N SER A 339 -3.48 2.21 22.62
CA SER A 339 -2.31 1.55 23.18
C SER A 339 -2.69 0.36 24.07
N ASP A 340 -3.78 0.47 24.82
CA ASP A 340 -4.30 -0.64 25.62
C ASP A 340 -4.69 -1.84 24.74
N VAL A 341 -5.38 -1.57 23.61
CA VAL A 341 -5.77 -2.62 22.65
C VAL A 341 -4.54 -3.23 22.01
N ASP A 342 -3.59 -2.42 21.60
CA ASP A 342 -2.39 -2.88 20.90
C ASP A 342 -1.59 -3.84 21.79
N ILE A 343 -1.21 -3.40 22.99
CA ILE A 343 -0.38 -4.19 23.92
C ILE A 343 -1.15 -5.41 24.45
N GLN A 344 -2.41 -5.24 24.88
CA GLN A 344 -3.18 -6.36 25.44
C GLN A 344 -3.56 -7.42 24.38
N SER A 345 -3.65 -7.04 23.11
CA SER A 345 -3.94 -7.99 22.03
C SER A 345 -2.74 -8.82 21.58
N GLU A 346 -1.51 -8.49 22.02
CA GLU A 346 -0.29 -9.24 21.67
C GLU A 346 -0.40 -10.74 22.03
N ARG A 347 -1.08 -11.09 23.12
CA ARG A 347 -1.38 -12.49 23.49
C ARG A 347 -2.20 -13.25 22.42
N PHE A 348 -2.85 -12.54 21.49
CA PHE A 348 -3.63 -13.11 20.39
C PHE A 348 -2.91 -12.99 19.04
N ARG A 349 -1.58 -12.81 19.02
CA ARG A 349 -0.77 -12.59 17.80
C ARG A 349 -1.02 -13.63 16.71
N ALA A 350 -1.32 -14.89 17.08
CA ALA A 350 -1.65 -15.96 16.13
C ALA A 350 -2.87 -15.65 15.23
N LEU A 351 -3.76 -14.73 15.66
CA LEU A 351 -4.93 -14.32 14.88
C LEU A 351 -4.58 -13.28 13.79
N GLY A 352 -3.33 -12.81 13.71
CA GLY A 352 -2.94 -11.74 12.80
C GLY A 352 -3.67 -10.43 13.09
N SER A 353 -4.20 -9.73 12.08
CA SER A 353 -4.92 -8.46 12.27
C SER A 353 -6.22 -8.59 13.07
N ALA A 354 -6.87 -9.77 13.07
CA ALA A 354 -8.08 -10.00 13.86
C ALA A 354 -7.87 -9.86 15.38
N ARG A 355 -6.61 -9.91 15.87
CA ARG A 355 -6.27 -9.61 17.27
C ARG A 355 -6.76 -8.24 17.73
N PHE A 356 -6.66 -7.24 16.85
CA PHE A 356 -7.07 -5.86 17.16
C PHE A 356 -8.59 -5.76 17.33
N THR A 357 -9.36 -6.40 16.46
CA THR A 357 -10.82 -6.45 16.59
C THR A 357 -11.23 -7.11 17.90
N LEU A 358 -10.64 -8.27 18.22
CA LEU A 358 -10.90 -8.96 19.50
C LEU A 358 -10.48 -8.11 20.69
N GLY A 359 -9.29 -7.49 20.65
CA GLY A 359 -8.79 -6.58 21.68
C GLY A 359 -9.72 -5.40 21.89
N THR A 360 -10.21 -4.78 20.81
CA THR A 360 -11.18 -3.68 20.84
C THR A 360 -12.47 -4.07 21.54
N VAL A 361 -13.05 -5.23 21.20
CA VAL A 361 -14.30 -5.72 21.83
C VAL A 361 -14.08 -5.96 23.33
N LEU A 362 -12.96 -6.60 23.71
CA LEU A 362 -12.64 -6.86 25.11
C LEU A 362 -12.42 -5.55 25.89
N ARG A 363 -11.72 -4.58 25.28
CA ARG A 363 -11.42 -3.30 25.94
C ARG A 363 -12.65 -2.38 26.00
N LEU A 364 -13.57 -2.45 25.06
CA LEU A 364 -14.86 -1.77 25.15
C LEU A 364 -15.68 -2.20 26.38
N ALA A 365 -15.59 -3.47 26.77
CA ALA A 365 -16.28 -3.94 27.98
C ALA A 365 -15.76 -3.25 29.27
N THR A 366 -14.47 -2.90 29.30
CA THR A 366 -13.78 -2.25 30.42
C THR A 366 -13.27 -0.87 30.03
N LEU A 367 -14.14 -0.04 29.43
CA LEU A 367 -13.76 1.29 28.97
C LEU A 367 -13.28 2.16 30.15
N HIS A 368 -12.05 2.69 30.04
CA HIS A 368 -11.45 3.59 31.02
C HIS A 368 -11.24 4.97 30.42
N THR A 369 -11.17 5.97 31.28
CA THR A 369 -10.74 7.33 30.96
C THR A 369 -9.45 7.63 31.71
N TYR A 370 -8.64 8.47 31.12
CA TYR A 370 -7.33 8.85 31.60
C TYR A 370 -7.27 10.37 31.68
N ARG A 371 -7.01 10.93 32.86
CA ARG A 371 -6.77 12.35 33.02
C ARG A 371 -5.42 12.71 32.45
N GLY A 372 -5.36 13.73 31.59
CA GLY A 372 -4.11 14.15 30.95
C GLY A 372 -4.17 15.56 30.41
N ARG A 373 -3.01 16.05 30.01
CA ARG A 373 -2.83 17.33 29.33
C ARG A 373 -2.20 17.08 27.98
N LEU A 374 -2.91 17.50 26.91
CA LEU A 374 -2.41 17.52 25.55
C LEU A 374 -2.13 18.96 25.16
N SER A 375 -0.88 19.27 24.84
CA SER A 375 -0.48 20.57 24.32
C SER A 375 0.11 20.40 22.93
N TYR A 376 -0.20 21.29 21.99
CA TYR A 376 0.33 21.19 20.64
C TYR A 376 0.56 22.57 20.01
N LEU A 377 1.53 22.63 19.10
CA LEU A 377 1.81 23.80 18.27
C LEU A 377 1.02 23.63 16.95
N PRO A 378 -0.09 24.37 16.77
CA PRO A 378 -0.97 24.19 15.62
C PRO A 378 -0.25 24.59 14.32
N ALA A 379 -0.47 23.79 13.27
CA ALA A 379 -0.10 24.15 11.91
C ALA A 379 -1.25 24.92 11.27
N THR A 380 -0.96 26.06 10.64
CA THR A 380 -1.90 26.77 9.76
C THR A 380 -2.00 26.00 8.45
N LEU A 381 -3.17 25.44 8.17
CA LEU A 381 -3.45 24.92 6.84
C LEU A 381 -3.55 26.11 5.89
N GLU A 382 -2.49 26.38 5.12
CA GLU A 382 -2.58 27.31 3.98
C GLU A 382 -3.60 26.74 2.98
N PRO A 383 -4.64 27.50 2.58
CA PRO A 383 -5.53 27.05 1.52
C PRO A 383 -4.72 26.93 0.23
N ALA A 384 -4.76 25.74 -0.38
CA ALA A 384 -4.07 25.43 -1.63
C ALA A 384 -4.25 26.58 -2.64
N SER A 385 -3.13 27.18 -3.03
CA SER A 385 -2.91 28.38 -3.83
C SER A 385 -3.94 28.62 -4.93
N ALA A 386 -4.74 29.69 -4.73
CA ALA A 386 -5.26 30.47 -5.82
C ALA A 386 -4.15 31.45 -6.28
N THR A 387 -3.90 31.50 -7.58
CA THR A 387 -3.01 32.43 -8.28
C THR A 387 -3.10 33.87 -7.77
N PRO A 388 -1.98 34.60 -7.70
CA PRO A 388 -1.98 35.95 -7.12
C PRO A 388 -2.61 36.96 -8.09
N THR A 389 -3.73 37.55 -7.69
CA THR A 389 -4.19 38.82 -8.19
C THR A 389 -4.10 39.87 -7.08
N HIS A 390 -3.43 40.95 -7.40
CA HIS A 390 -3.17 42.13 -6.57
C HIS A 390 -4.40 42.68 -5.83
N GLY A 391 -4.21 43.06 -4.56
CA GLY A 391 -5.08 44.00 -3.86
C GLY A 391 -5.32 43.69 -2.38
N LEU A 392 -4.61 44.41 -1.47
CA LEU A 392 -4.92 44.51 -0.03
C LEU A 392 -6.32 45.12 0.22
N PRO A 393 -7.01 44.91 1.37
CA PRO A 393 -6.51 45.12 2.72
C PRO A 393 -7.00 44.15 3.82
N ARG A 394 -6.21 44.13 4.87
CA ARG A 394 -6.39 43.74 6.27
C ARG A 394 -7.83 43.63 6.81
N ALA A 395 -8.26 42.45 7.22
CA ALA A 395 -9.31 42.26 8.21
C ALA A 395 -8.97 41.06 9.10
N LYS A 396 -8.99 41.30 10.41
CA LYS A 396 -8.97 40.29 11.48
C LYS A 396 -10.22 39.42 11.34
N SER A 397 -10.06 38.10 11.34
CA SER A 397 -11.19 37.22 11.60
C SER A 397 -10.75 36.02 12.41
N GLU A 398 -11.25 35.98 13.64
CA GLU A 398 -11.43 34.78 14.42
C GLU A 398 -12.30 33.82 13.60
N LEU A 399 -11.79 32.66 13.19
CA LEU A 399 -12.58 31.60 12.59
C LEU A 399 -13.00 30.60 13.66
N THR A 400 -14.11 30.93 14.32
CA THR A 400 -14.94 29.96 15.03
C THR A 400 -15.79 29.26 13.96
N LEU A 401 -15.50 28.00 13.65
CA LEU A 401 -16.35 27.17 12.78
C LEU A 401 -17.66 26.83 13.52
N ALA A 402 -18.66 27.69 13.37
CA ALA A 402 -20.04 27.38 13.71
C ALA A 402 -20.70 26.67 12.52
N LEU A 403 -20.89 25.36 12.65
CA LEU A 403 -21.76 24.59 11.78
C LEU A 403 -23.24 24.91 12.13
N ALA A 404 -23.91 25.70 11.30
CA ALA A 404 -25.34 25.83 11.36
C ALA A 404 -26.02 24.66 10.63
N PRO A 405 -27.09 24.07 11.19
CA PRO A 405 -27.82 23.00 10.53
C PRO A 405 -28.79 23.55 9.47
N GLY A 406 -28.56 23.16 8.20
CA GLY A 406 -29.53 23.34 7.13
C GLY A 406 -30.62 22.26 7.15
N PRO A 407 -31.84 22.54 6.68
CA PRO A 407 -32.96 21.63 6.79
C PRO A 407 -32.86 20.44 5.84
N VAL A 408 -33.09 19.24 6.40
CA VAL A 408 -33.15 17.96 5.72
C VAL A 408 -34.51 17.83 5.00
N PRO A 409 -34.58 17.47 3.71
CA PRO A 409 -35.82 17.06 3.07
C PRO A 409 -36.20 15.63 3.47
N PRO A 410 -37.49 15.27 3.52
CA PRO A 410 -37.95 13.98 3.99
C PRO A 410 -37.65 12.86 2.98
N LEU A 411 -37.02 11.80 3.44
CA LEU A 411 -36.79 10.54 2.71
C LEU A 411 -38.09 9.72 2.69
N ALA A 412 -38.50 9.35 1.48
CA ALA A 412 -39.58 8.41 1.23
C ALA A 412 -39.20 7.01 1.72
N HIS A 413 -40.09 6.37 2.43
CA HIS A 413 -40.02 5.02 2.93
C HIS A 413 -40.01 3.99 1.79
N SER A 414 -39.06 3.07 1.82
CA SER A 414 -39.23 1.72 1.26
C SER A 414 -38.63 0.70 2.24
N PRO A 415 -39.37 -0.37 2.55
CA PRO A 415 -39.01 -1.28 3.62
C PRO A 415 -38.17 -2.43 3.10
N LEU A 416 -36.99 -2.63 3.67
CA LEU A 416 -36.32 -3.93 3.66
C LEU A 416 -35.85 -4.26 5.08
N HIS A 417 -36.79 -4.82 5.85
CA HIS A 417 -36.48 -5.63 7.02
C HIS A 417 -35.71 -6.88 6.59
N ARG A 418 -34.49 -7.03 7.07
CA ARG A 418 -33.89 -8.35 7.28
C ARG A 418 -33.34 -8.37 8.69
N SER A 419 -34.05 -9.09 9.53
CA SER A 419 -33.72 -9.37 10.93
C SER A 419 -32.47 -10.25 11.02
N VAL A 420 -31.53 -9.82 11.88
CA VAL A 420 -30.37 -10.59 12.34
C VAL A 420 -30.85 -11.54 13.46
N SER A 421 -31.50 -12.63 13.12
CA SER A 421 -31.92 -13.62 14.11
C SER A 421 -32.03 -15.05 13.58
N ASP A 422 -31.18 -15.46 12.62
CA ASP A 422 -31.11 -16.88 12.25
C ASP A 422 -29.67 -17.32 12.01
N LEU A 423 -28.95 -17.54 13.10
CA LEU A 423 -27.79 -18.39 13.14
C LEU A 423 -27.98 -19.39 14.28
N PRO A 424 -28.14 -20.68 13.98
CA PRO A 424 -28.24 -21.69 15.01
C PRO A 424 -26.89 -21.98 15.64
N LEU A 425 -26.81 -21.86 16.95
CA LEU A 425 -25.72 -22.39 17.77
C LEU A 425 -25.94 -23.89 17.97
N PRO A 426 -24.97 -24.75 17.70
CA PRO A 426 -25.03 -26.12 18.19
C PRO A 426 -24.41 -26.17 19.59
N LEU A 427 -25.26 -26.34 20.58
CA LEU A 427 -24.91 -26.92 21.87
C LEU A 427 -24.77 -28.46 21.67
N SER A 428 -23.57 -28.98 21.86
CA SER A 428 -23.41 -30.38 22.20
C SER A 428 -22.42 -30.55 23.33
N GLN A 429 -22.95 -31.09 24.41
CA GLN A 429 -22.28 -31.61 25.59
C GLN A 429 -21.33 -32.74 25.21
N TYR A 430 -20.11 -32.75 25.74
CA TYR A 430 -19.31 -33.95 25.88
C TYR A 430 -18.70 -34.02 27.29
N PRO A 431 -18.68 -35.24 27.90
CA PRO A 431 -18.17 -35.45 29.25
C PRO A 431 -16.65 -35.66 29.27
N LEU A 432 -16.06 -35.30 30.42
CA LEU A 432 -14.67 -35.52 30.79
C LEU A 432 -14.26 -37.01 30.78
N GLY A 433 -13.10 -37.29 30.14
CA GLY A 433 -12.36 -38.55 30.28
C GLY A 433 -10.87 -38.29 30.08
N SER A 434 -10.06 -38.71 31.04
CA SER A 434 -8.62 -38.50 31.20
C SER A 434 -7.72 -39.35 30.26
N PRO A 435 -6.36 -39.22 30.30
CA PRO A 435 -5.51 -39.19 29.09
C PRO A 435 -4.82 -40.52 28.78
N GLY A 436 -4.61 -40.79 27.49
CA GLY A 436 -3.78 -41.91 27.00
C GLY A 436 -2.91 -41.43 25.84
N SER A 437 -1.66 -41.88 25.86
CA SER A 437 -0.52 -41.53 24.99
C SER A 437 -0.71 -41.88 23.49
N PRO A 438 0.03 -41.26 22.57
CA PRO A 438 -0.18 -41.39 21.14
C PRO A 438 0.62 -42.55 20.50
N GLU A 439 -0.01 -43.28 19.60
CA GLU A 439 0.64 -44.13 18.60
C GLU A 439 0.37 -43.60 17.16
N PRO A 440 1.24 -43.93 16.19
CA PRO A 440 1.30 -43.26 14.89
C PRO A 440 0.36 -43.84 13.84
N LEU A 441 -0.19 -42.97 12.99
CA LEU A 441 -1.08 -43.34 11.88
C LEU A 441 -0.31 -43.59 10.58
N PRO A 442 -0.75 -44.56 9.75
CA PRO A 442 -0.11 -44.94 8.49
C PRO A 442 -0.66 -44.14 7.29
N ASN A 443 0.18 -44.07 6.25
CA ASN A 443 -0.11 -43.51 4.91
C ASN A 443 -1.27 -44.22 4.23
N PRO A 444 -2.14 -43.51 3.49
CA PRO A 444 -3.01 -44.14 2.51
C PRO A 444 -2.47 -44.02 1.08
N SER A 445 -2.37 -45.17 0.46
CA SER A 445 -2.11 -45.41 -0.95
C SER A 445 -3.29 -45.03 -1.85
N LEU A 446 -2.92 -44.71 -3.09
CA LEU A 446 -3.77 -44.50 -4.29
C LEU A 446 -4.75 -45.65 -4.59
N ASN A 447 -5.97 -45.30 -5.03
CA ASN A 447 -6.56 -45.83 -6.28
C ASN A 447 -8.01 -45.31 -6.53
N GLY A 448 -8.25 -44.89 -7.77
CA GLY A 448 -9.33 -45.37 -8.62
C GLY A 448 -10.56 -44.52 -8.86
N GLY A 449 -10.69 -43.97 -10.10
CA GLY A 449 -11.91 -44.09 -10.90
C GLY A 449 -12.92 -42.94 -10.91
N GLY A 450 -13.04 -42.24 -12.08
CA GLY A 450 -13.90 -41.18 -12.50
C GLY A 450 -15.43 -41.39 -12.39
N PRO A 451 -16.31 -40.59 -13.02
CA PRO A 451 -16.23 -40.10 -14.41
C PRO A 451 -16.56 -38.59 -14.63
N GLU A 452 -16.23 -38.17 -15.84
CA GLU A 452 -16.48 -36.89 -16.51
C GLU A 452 -17.96 -36.51 -16.57
N VAL A 453 -18.24 -35.21 -16.41
CA VAL A 453 -19.34 -34.52 -17.06
C VAL A 453 -18.82 -33.28 -17.75
N VAL A 454 -18.68 -33.39 -19.04
CA VAL A 454 -18.42 -32.29 -19.99
C VAL A 454 -19.65 -31.39 -20.01
N ARG A 455 -19.44 -30.08 -19.81
CA ARG A 455 -20.35 -29.05 -20.30
C ARG A 455 -19.52 -27.98 -21.02
N ASP A 456 -19.71 -27.97 -22.32
CA ASP A 456 -19.25 -26.96 -23.25
C ASP A 456 -19.60 -25.55 -22.79
N TRP A 457 -18.60 -24.70 -22.68
CA TRP A 457 -18.78 -23.26 -22.67
C TRP A 457 -17.76 -22.64 -23.63
N ALA A 458 -18.23 -22.39 -24.86
CA ALA A 458 -17.50 -21.60 -25.83
C ALA A 458 -17.46 -20.14 -25.40
N GLY A 459 -16.38 -19.74 -24.77
CA GLY A 459 -16.05 -18.37 -24.45
C GLY A 459 -14.55 -18.29 -24.32
N ALA A 460 -13.87 -17.59 -25.26
CA ALA A 460 -12.44 -17.46 -25.33
C ALA A 460 -11.85 -17.01 -23.99
N GLY A 461 -11.44 -17.97 -23.17
CA GLY A 461 -10.61 -17.77 -22.00
C GLY A 461 -9.18 -18.13 -22.38
N ASP A 462 -8.24 -17.24 -22.07
CA ASP A 462 -6.84 -17.60 -21.99
C ASP A 462 -6.74 -18.78 -21.03
N ALA A 463 -6.39 -19.95 -21.52
CA ALA A 463 -6.07 -21.09 -20.67
C ALA A 463 -4.87 -20.70 -19.79
N PRO A 464 -4.91 -20.95 -18.49
CA PRO A 464 -3.71 -20.79 -17.67
C PRO A 464 -2.69 -21.80 -18.17
N LEU A 465 -1.55 -21.31 -18.66
CA LEU A 465 -0.40 -22.16 -18.91
C LEU A 465 -0.03 -22.80 -17.58
N SER A 466 -0.07 -24.11 -17.52
CA SER A 466 0.53 -24.91 -16.46
C SER A 466 1.96 -24.43 -16.23
N PRO A 467 2.50 -24.49 -14.99
CA PRO A 467 3.91 -24.18 -14.77
C PRO A 467 4.73 -25.13 -15.63
N ASP A 468 5.38 -24.56 -16.68
CA ASP A 468 6.30 -25.32 -17.51
C ASP A 468 7.37 -25.96 -16.63
N PRO A 469 7.76 -27.19 -16.92
CA PRO A 469 8.95 -27.79 -16.34
C PRO A 469 10.14 -26.88 -16.66
N LEU A 470 10.93 -26.58 -15.65
CA LEU A 470 12.18 -25.84 -15.68
C LEU A 470 12.95 -26.14 -16.96
N LEU A 471 13.06 -25.17 -17.85
CA LEU A 471 13.95 -25.26 -19.00
C LEU A 471 15.36 -25.51 -18.48
N PRO A 472 16.06 -26.55 -18.91
CA PRO A 472 17.44 -26.81 -18.51
C PRO A 472 18.30 -25.61 -18.97
N SER A 473 19.15 -25.12 -18.06
CA SER A 473 20.14 -24.09 -18.34
C SER A 473 21.03 -24.51 -19.51
N PRO A 474 21.35 -23.63 -20.46
CA PRO A 474 22.24 -23.96 -21.56
C PRO A 474 23.67 -24.20 -21.04
N PRO A 475 24.45 -25.12 -21.62
CA PRO A 475 25.86 -25.31 -21.28
C PRO A 475 26.67 -24.08 -21.69
N GLY A 476 27.62 -23.72 -20.84
CA GLY A 476 28.34 -22.47 -20.77
C GLY A 476 29.02 -21.97 -22.06
N SER A 477 28.93 -20.66 -22.19
CA SER A 477 29.91 -19.82 -22.88
C SER A 477 30.46 -18.80 -21.87
N PRO A 478 31.75 -18.45 -21.92
CA PRO A 478 32.42 -17.65 -20.91
C PRO A 478 32.08 -16.17 -21.13
N GLY A 479 31.55 -15.52 -20.10
CA GLY A 479 31.35 -14.08 -20.08
C GLY A 479 29.90 -13.67 -19.85
N GLU A 480 29.64 -13.15 -18.65
CA GLU A 480 28.41 -12.58 -18.12
C GLU A 480 27.39 -13.57 -17.55
N ALA A 481 27.70 -14.07 -16.36
CA ALA A 481 26.77 -14.75 -15.49
C ALA A 481 25.78 -13.73 -14.89
N LEU A 482 24.50 -13.91 -15.16
CA LEU A 482 23.43 -13.39 -14.30
C LEU A 482 23.59 -14.07 -12.93
N PRO A 483 23.75 -13.32 -11.83
CA PRO A 483 23.83 -13.93 -10.51
C PRO A 483 22.43 -14.35 -10.06
N SER A 484 22.05 -15.58 -10.37
CA SER A 484 21.03 -16.31 -9.63
C SER A 484 21.74 -17.13 -8.55
N SER A 485 22.14 -16.49 -7.47
CA SER A 485 22.58 -17.19 -6.27
C SER A 485 21.79 -16.65 -5.09
N ILE A 486 20.82 -17.44 -4.64
CA ILE A 486 20.43 -17.46 -3.24
C ILE A 486 21.67 -17.99 -2.51
N THR A 487 22.61 -17.11 -2.16
CA THR A 487 23.62 -17.47 -1.20
C THR A 487 22.98 -17.30 0.18
N GLU A 488 22.68 -18.42 0.83
CA GLU A 488 22.66 -18.49 2.29
C GLU A 488 24.07 -18.13 2.76
N GLY A 489 24.41 -16.86 2.64
CA GLY A 489 25.62 -16.29 3.17
C GLY A 489 25.33 -15.84 4.58
N SER A 490 25.60 -16.71 5.54
CA SER A 490 25.91 -16.27 6.90
C SER A 490 27.06 -15.27 6.76
N LEU A 491 26.76 -13.97 6.74
CA LEU A 491 27.76 -12.92 6.87
C LEU A 491 28.43 -13.12 8.23
N LYS A 492 29.61 -13.76 8.21
CA LYS A 492 30.52 -13.69 9.35
C LYS A 492 30.94 -12.23 9.45
N ILE A 493 30.36 -11.52 10.42
CA ILE A 493 30.84 -10.21 10.84
C ILE A 493 32.30 -10.43 11.27
N PRO A 494 33.28 -9.71 10.70
CA PRO A 494 34.62 -9.76 11.25
C PRO A 494 34.53 -9.21 12.67
N THR A 495 34.69 -10.07 13.66
CA THR A 495 34.92 -9.64 15.03
C THR A 495 36.28 -8.94 15.02
N SER A 496 36.27 -7.61 14.99
CA SER A 496 37.45 -6.82 15.24
C SER A 496 37.81 -7.03 16.71
N SER A 497 38.70 -7.96 16.94
CA SER A 497 39.41 -8.09 18.19
C SER A 497 40.26 -6.83 18.38
N GLY A 498 39.99 -6.06 19.42
CA GLY A 498 40.94 -5.13 19.96
C GLY A 498 40.53 -3.68 20.13
N VAL A 499 39.27 -3.38 20.51
CA VAL A 499 38.94 -2.12 21.16
C VAL A 499 38.56 -2.44 22.60
N PRO A 500 39.30 -1.93 23.60
CA PRO A 500 38.90 -2.10 25.00
C PRO A 500 37.56 -1.39 25.22
N PRO A 501 36.67 -1.91 26.08
CA PRO A 501 35.42 -1.23 26.42
C PRO A 501 35.74 0.16 27.00
N PRO A 502 34.98 1.19 26.66
CA PRO A 502 35.16 2.51 27.26
C PRO A 502 34.96 2.41 28.79
N PRO A 503 35.68 3.18 29.60
CA PRO A 503 35.55 3.15 31.05
C PRO A 503 34.12 3.60 31.42
N ALA A 504 33.48 2.76 32.23
CA ALA A 504 32.22 3.07 32.87
C ALA A 504 32.47 4.10 33.98
N ASP A 505 32.52 5.39 33.64
CA ASP A 505 32.37 6.54 34.54
C ASP A 505 32.73 7.83 33.80
N ALA A 506 31.80 8.36 33.01
CA ALA A 506 31.75 9.77 32.67
C ALA A 506 30.29 10.24 32.79
N PRO A 507 29.97 11.09 33.78
CA PRO A 507 28.65 11.70 33.87
C PRO A 507 28.54 12.78 32.78
N GLY A 508 27.56 12.64 31.85
CA GLY A 508 27.10 13.72 31.01
C GLY A 508 27.68 13.79 29.61
N ALA A 509 27.29 12.83 28.77
CA ALA A 509 27.14 13.06 27.34
C ALA A 509 25.96 12.24 26.86
N ASN A 510 24.74 12.75 27.06
CA ASN A 510 23.60 12.34 26.24
C ASN A 510 23.92 12.83 24.81
N SER A 511 24.65 12.01 24.09
CA SER A 511 24.81 12.16 22.64
C SER A 511 23.43 11.95 22.05
N THR A 512 22.66 13.03 21.89
CA THR A 512 21.37 13.01 21.20
C THR A 512 21.65 12.78 19.72
N CYS A 513 21.67 11.51 19.29
CA CYS A 513 21.70 11.16 17.87
C CYS A 513 20.43 11.71 17.17
N GLY A 514 20.59 12.11 15.92
CA GLY A 514 19.49 12.65 15.11
C GLY A 514 19.37 14.18 15.12
N PRO A 515 18.40 14.76 14.38
CA PRO A 515 18.25 16.21 14.23
C PRO A 515 17.81 16.88 15.54
N SER A 516 18.20 18.16 15.71
CA SER A 516 17.83 18.95 16.90
C SER A 516 16.34 19.34 16.87
N ASP A 517 15.70 19.34 18.02
CA ASP A 517 14.30 19.76 18.20
C ASP A 517 14.26 21.26 18.54
N HIS A 518 13.90 22.09 17.57
CA HIS A 518 13.87 23.55 17.73
C HIS A 518 12.54 24.10 18.23
N LEU A 519 11.46 23.32 18.14
CA LEU A 519 10.11 23.73 18.54
C LEU A 519 9.79 23.30 19.98
N LEU A 520 10.58 22.39 20.56
CA LEU A 520 10.33 21.81 21.85
C LEU A 520 11.20 22.45 22.94
N PRO A 521 10.61 23.03 23.99
CA PRO A 521 11.38 23.37 25.18
C PRO A 521 11.74 22.07 25.94
N PRO A 522 12.70 22.13 26.89
CA PRO A 522 12.98 20.99 27.76
C PRO A 522 11.72 20.41 28.37
N LEU A 523 11.64 19.09 28.50
CA LEU A 523 10.49 18.43 29.12
C LEU A 523 10.32 18.95 30.57
N GLY A 524 9.08 19.39 30.92
CA GLY A 524 8.79 20.02 32.20
C GLY A 524 8.94 21.55 32.24
N ALA A 525 9.61 22.17 31.22
CA ALA A 525 9.63 23.62 31.09
C ALA A 525 8.30 24.17 30.55
N PRO A 526 7.95 25.44 30.88
CA PRO A 526 6.78 26.10 30.30
C PRO A 526 6.80 26.09 28.77
N LEU A 527 5.62 25.94 28.17
CA LEU A 527 5.47 25.98 26.72
C LEU A 527 5.52 27.43 26.22
N PRO A 528 6.13 27.66 25.04
CA PRO A 528 6.16 28.99 24.41
C PRO A 528 4.75 29.50 24.05
N PRO A 529 4.58 30.81 23.82
CA PRO A 529 3.34 31.36 23.28
C PRO A 529 2.97 30.72 21.93
N GLY A 530 1.67 30.56 21.69
CA GLY A 530 1.18 29.96 20.44
C GLY A 530 0.82 28.48 20.55
N TRP A 531 1.17 27.83 21.64
CA TRP A 531 0.71 26.46 21.91
C TRP A 531 -0.74 26.45 22.44
N VAL A 532 -1.51 25.48 21.97
CA VAL A 532 -2.86 25.18 22.48
C VAL A 532 -2.76 24.06 23.49
N THR A 533 -3.43 24.22 24.64
CA THR A 533 -3.42 23.20 25.72
C THR A 533 -4.83 22.77 26.06
N LEU A 534 -5.04 21.46 26.13
CA LEU A 534 -6.28 20.80 26.54
C LEU A 534 -5.96 19.95 27.80
N GLU A 535 -6.66 20.17 28.90
CA GLU A 535 -6.55 19.35 30.11
C GLU A 535 -7.91 18.76 30.44
N GLU A 536 -8.08 17.50 30.11
CA GLU A 536 -9.37 16.82 30.15
C GLU A 536 -9.21 15.33 30.54
N ASP A 537 -10.36 14.65 30.66
CA ASP A 537 -10.39 13.19 30.73
C ASP A 537 -10.50 12.64 29.31
N PHE A 538 -9.53 11.84 28.90
CA PHE A 538 -9.46 11.25 27.56
C PHE A 538 -9.72 9.74 27.60
N VAL A 539 -10.37 9.23 26.57
CA VAL A 539 -10.43 7.79 26.27
C VAL A 539 -9.20 7.37 25.50
N LEU A 540 -8.80 8.19 24.52
CA LEU A 540 -7.58 8.00 23.75
C LEU A 540 -7.03 9.34 23.27
N ILE A 541 -5.71 9.37 23.04
CA ILE A 541 -5.01 10.37 22.25
C ILE A 541 -4.15 9.62 21.24
N LEU A 542 -4.21 10.04 19.97
CA LEU A 542 -3.43 9.50 18.88
C LEU A 542 -2.80 10.65 18.09
N ALA A 543 -1.49 10.70 18.06
CA ALA A 543 -0.72 11.52 17.14
C ALA A 543 -0.22 10.62 16.03
N ILE A 544 -0.57 10.91 14.78
CA ILE A 544 -0.28 10.05 13.63
C ILE A 544 0.26 10.88 12.46
N SER A 545 1.29 10.38 11.76
CA SER A 545 1.83 11.03 10.56
C SER A 545 1.20 10.49 9.27
N PRO A 546 1.13 9.16 8.98
CA PRO A 546 0.43 8.67 7.80
C PRO A 546 -1.08 8.54 8.03
N SER A 547 -1.80 8.24 6.96
CA SER A 547 -3.27 8.11 7.00
C SER A 547 -3.79 6.89 7.77
N HIS A 548 -2.98 5.82 7.89
CA HIS A 548 -3.42 4.52 8.41
C HIS A 548 -2.82 4.23 9.79
N LEU A 549 -3.62 3.64 10.65
CA LEU A 549 -3.22 3.05 11.94
C LEU A 549 -3.11 1.51 11.86
N GLY A 550 -3.65 0.93 10.82
CA GLY A 550 -3.57 -0.48 10.45
C GLY A 550 -3.81 -0.60 8.95
N ALA A 551 -3.57 -1.78 8.38
CA ALA A 551 -3.72 -2.00 6.94
C ALA A 551 -5.13 -1.62 6.41
N ASP A 552 -6.14 -1.79 7.23
CA ASP A 552 -7.56 -1.57 6.99
C ASP A 552 -8.18 -0.50 7.90
N LEU A 553 -7.38 0.29 8.60
CA LEU A 553 -7.84 1.29 9.56
C LEU A 553 -7.30 2.68 9.24
N VAL A 554 -8.16 3.54 8.67
CA VAL A 554 -7.80 4.90 8.24
C VAL A 554 -8.11 5.89 9.36
N ALA A 555 -7.12 6.24 10.17
CA ALA A 555 -7.28 7.12 11.31
C ALA A 555 -7.22 8.61 10.95
N ALA A 556 -6.45 8.98 9.93
CA ALA A 556 -6.30 10.35 9.43
C ALA A 556 -6.47 10.38 7.90
N PRO A 557 -7.71 10.44 7.37
CA PRO A 557 -7.98 10.27 5.93
C PRO A 557 -7.27 11.27 5.01
N HIS A 558 -6.93 12.45 5.52
CA HIS A 558 -6.26 13.51 4.77
C HIS A 558 -4.74 13.52 4.94
N ALA A 559 -4.22 12.75 5.90
CA ALA A 559 -2.81 12.67 6.19
C ALA A 559 -2.04 11.98 5.07
N ARG A 560 -0.80 12.43 4.89
CA ARG A 560 0.19 11.82 4.00
C ARG A 560 1.47 11.63 4.80
N PHE A 561 2.23 10.62 4.44
CA PHE A 561 3.53 10.38 5.08
C PHE A 561 4.63 11.39 4.65
N ASP A 562 4.25 12.41 3.85
CA ASP A 562 5.12 13.44 3.29
C ASP A 562 4.44 14.83 3.28
N ASP A 563 3.53 15.14 4.21
CA ASP A 563 2.80 16.41 4.27
C ASP A 563 3.37 17.41 5.29
N GLY A 564 4.36 17.01 6.07
CA GLY A 564 5.00 17.85 7.06
C GLY A 564 4.15 18.12 8.31
N LEU A 565 3.15 17.30 8.59
CA LEU A 565 2.16 17.51 9.63
C LEU A 565 2.01 16.30 10.56
N VAL A 566 1.74 16.56 11.83
CA VAL A 566 1.22 15.58 12.80
C VAL A 566 -0.27 15.75 12.90
N HIS A 567 -1.02 14.68 12.68
CA HIS A 567 -2.47 14.65 12.79
C HIS A 567 -2.85 14.16 14.19
N LEU A 568 -3.34 15.05 15.02
CA LEU A 568 -3.77 14.76 16.38
C LEU A 568 -5.25 14.41 16.39
N CYS A 569 -5.59 13.22 16.85
CA CYS A 569 -6.95 12.77 17.10
C CYS A 569 -7.12 12.44 18.58
N TRP A 570 -8.19 12.90 19.22
CA TRP A 570 -8.49 12.52 20.59
C TRP A 570 -9.96 12.26 20.79
N VAL A 571 -10.28 11.39 21.74
CA VAL A 571 -11.66 11.15 22.19
C VAL A 571 -11.73 11.46 23.67
N ARG A 572 -12.63 12.40 24.01
CA ARG A 572 -12.89 12.83 25.39
C ARG A 572 -13.69 11.79 26.16
N GLY A 573 -13.58 11.84 27.47
CA GLY A 573 -14.42 11.06 28.38
C GLY A 573 -15.92 11.31 28.18
N GLY A 574 -16.75 10.42 28.71
CA GLY A 574 -18.21 10.50 28.58
C GLY A 574 -18.76 9.95 27.24
N ILE A 575 -17.91 9.41 26.37
CA ILE A 575 -18.39 8.72 25.15
C ILE A 575 -19.05 7.38 25.51
N SER A 576 -20.15 7.05 24.88
CA SER A 576 -20.78 5.73 25.02
C SER A 576 -19.98 4.67 24.28
N ARG A 577 -19.99 3.43 24.81
CA ARG A 577 -19.33 2.28 24.16
C ARG A 577 -19.80 2.05 22.73
N ALA A 578 -21.09 2.23 22.48
CA ALA A 578 -21.69 2.09 21.14
C ALA A 578 -21.17 3.16 20.18
N MET A 579 -21.02 4.42 20.65
CA MET A 579 -20.47 5.50 19.84
C MET A 579 -18.99 5.27 19.53
N LEU A 580 -18.21 4.83 20.52
CA LEU A 580 -16.79 4.51 20.31
C LEU A 580 -16.61 3.36 19.30
N LEU A 581 -17.43 2.30 19.41
CA LEU A 581 -17.43 1.22 18.41
C LEU A 581 -17.80 1.74 17.01
N ARG A 582 -18.81 2.60 16.92
CA ARG A 582 -19.20 3.22 15.65
C ARG A 582 -18.07 4.06 15.03
N LEU A 583 -17.28 4.76 15.85
CA LEU A 583 -16.11 5.49 15.37
C LEU A 583 -15.07 4.53 14.76
N PHE A 584 -14.73 3.43 15.45
CA PHE A 584 -13.77 2.46 14.92
C PHE A 584 -14.26 1.80 13.63
N LEU A 585 -15.53 1.40 13.55
CA LEU A 585 -16.10 0.86 12.30
C LEU A 585 -16.08 1.90 11.16
N ALA A 586 -16.29 3.17 11.46
CA ALA A 586 -16.22 4.23 10.46
C ALA A 586 -14.77 4.54 10.03
N MET A 587 -13.76 4.23 10.86
CA MET A 587 -12.34 4.36 10.51
C MET A 587 -11.91 3.36 9.42
N GLU A 588 -12.58 2.23 9.24
CA GLU A 588 -12.32 1.32 8.11
C GLU A 588 -12.43 2.02 6.75
N HIS A 589 -13.27 3.05 6.67
CA HIS A 589 -13.50 3.83 5.45
C HIS A 589 -13.05 5.29 5.58
N GLY A 590 -12.38 5.65 6.68
CA GLY A 590 -11.96 7.03 6.95
C GLY A 590 -13.11 8.01 7.15
N SER A 591 -14.32 7.54 7.47
CA SER A 591 -15.54 8.34 7.56
C SER A 591 -15.92 8.74 9.01
N HIS A 592 -15.08 8.45 9.99
CA HIS A 592 -15.36 8.65 11.42
C HIS A 592 -15.57 10.13 11.81
N PHE A 593 -14.97 11.08 11.09
CA PHE A 593 -15.24 12.50 11.30
C PHE A 593 -16.66 12.91 10.89
N ASN A 594 -17.34 12.13 10.05
CA ASN A 594 -18.71 12.38 9.60
C ASN A 594 -19.75 11.72 10.52
N VAL A 595 -19.32 11.00 11.57
CA VAL A 595 -20.25 10.29 12.49
C VAL A 595 -21.02 11.25 13.41
N GLY A 596 -20.53 12.49 13.57
CA GLY A 596 -21.17 13.49 14.43
C GLY A 596 -20.93 13.21 15.93
N CYS A 597 -19.75 12.75 16.31
CA CYS A 597 -19.39 12.51 17.71
C CYS A 597 -18.80 13.78 18.36
N PRO A 598 -19.47 14.39 19.34
CA PRO A 598 -18.99 15.63 19.98
C PRO A 598 -17.74 15.42 20.86
N GLN A 599 -17.45 14.18 21.26
CA GLN A 599 -16.25 13.84 22.03
C GLN A 599 -15.01 13.67 21.16
N LEU A 600 -15.16 13.49 19.84
CA LEU A 600 -14.05 13.38 18.91
C LEU A 600 -13.47 14.76 18.60
N GLY A 601 -12.18 14.95 18.84
CA GLY A 601 -11.44 16.13 18.46
C GLY A 601 -10.35 15.81 17.45
N TYR A 602 -9.97 16.82 16.67
CA TYR A 602 -8.92 16.71 15.66
C TYR A 602 -8.19 18.04 15.48
N ALA A 603 -6.88 17.98 15.32
CA ALA A 603 -6.05 19.11 14.98
C ALA A 603 -4.84 18.66 14.14
N VAL A 604 -4.21 19.59 13.46
CA VAL A 604 -2.90 19.37 12.80
C VAL A 604 -1.85 20.23 13.49
N ALA A 605 -0.66 19.68 13.66
CA ALA A 605 0.40 20.29 14.45
C ALA A 605 1.79 20.03 13.86
N HIS A 606 2.77 20.84 14.25
CA HIS A 606 4.18 20.60 13.98
C HIS A 606 4.89 19.91 15.15
N ALA A 607 4.37 20.08 16.35
CA ALA A 607 4.89 19.49 17.59
C ALA A 607 3.77 19.32 18.61
N PHE A 608 3.94 18.38 19.53
CA PHE A 608 3.01 18.19 20.65
C PHE A 608 3.74 17.73 21.92
N ARG A 609 3.06 17.92 23.06
CA ARG A 609 3.44 17.39 24.36
C ARG A 609 2.21 16.74 24.98
N LEU A 610 2.36 15.51 25.45
CA LEU A 610 1.34 14.76 26.19
C LEU A 610 1.86 14.50 27.60
N GLU A 611 1.10 14.92 28.60
CA GLU A 611 1.40 14.74 30.01
C GLU A 611 0.27 13.90 30.65
N PRO A 612 0.47 12.57 30.82
CA PRO A 612 -0.44 11.76 31.60
C PRO A 612 -0.50 12.23 33.06
N LEU A 613 -1.70 12.52 33.56
CA LEU A 613 -1.93 12.90 34.96
C LEU A 613 -2.47 11.73 35.78
N THR A 614 -2.79 10.61 35.16
CA THR A 614 -3.09 9.34 35.83
C THR A 614 -1.81 8.58 36.14
N PRO A 615 -1.72 7.91 37.30
CA PRO A 615 -0.47 7.25 37.74
C PRO A 615 -0.12 5.99 36.93
N ARG A 616 -1.05 5.45 36.14
CA ARG A 616 -0.88 4.22 35.33
C ARG A 616 -1.61 4.33 34.00
N GLY A 617 -1.03 3.75 32.99
CA GLY A 617 -1.57 3.66 31.63
C GLY A 617 -0.57 2.98 30.69
N VAL A 618 -0.90 2.94 29.42
CA VAL A 618 -0.03 2.45 28.36
C VAL A 618 0.22 3.57 27.37
N LEU A 619 1.48 3.76 27.00
CA LEU A 619 1.95 4.67 25.98
C LEU A 619 2.71 3.85 24.94
N THR A 620 2.43 4.08 23.65
CA THR A 620 3.10 3.39 22.56
C THR A 620 3.64 4.37 21.52
N VAL A 621 4.80 4.01 20.95
CA VAL A 621 5.40 4.67 19.79
C VAL A 621 5.52 3.61 18.70
N ASP A 622 4.87 3.84 17.55
CA ASP A 622 4.80 2.90 16.42
C ASP A 622 4.33 1.48 16.81
N GLY A 623 3.45 1.37 17.82
CA GLY A 623 2.96 0.10 18.36
C GLY A 623 3.85 -0.53 19.42
N GLU A 624 5.06 -0.03 19.63
CA GLU A 624 5.98 -0.52 20.68
C GLU A 624 5.70 0.20 22.01
N GLN A 625 5.58 -0.57 23.09
CA GLN A 625 5.35 0.01 24.40
C GLN A 625 6.59 0.75 24.88
N VAL A 626 6.41 2.00 25.33
CA VAL A 626 7.45 2.83 25.90
C VAL A 626 7.17 3.13 27.38
N GLU A 627 8.13 3.77 28.07
CA GLU A 627 7.96 4.18 29.45
C GLU A 627 6.74 5.11 29.62
N TYR A 628 6.01 4.93 30.72
CA TYR A 628 4.82 5.71 31.01
C TYR A 628 5.18 7.02 31.72
N GLY A 629 4.86 8.13 31.10
CA GLY A 629 5.14 9.46 31.65
C GLY A 629 4.91 10.56 30.62
N PRO A 630 5.34 11.79 30.91
CA PRO A 630 5.32 12.87 29.94
C PRO A 630 6.14 12.53 28.69
N VAL A 631 5.58 12.84 27.53
CA VAL A 631 6.22 12.66 26.22
C VAL A 631 6.03 13.90 25.38
N GLN A 632 7.02 14.26 24.61
CA GLN A 632 6.91 15.33 23.62
C GLN A 632 7.54 14.90 22.30
N ALA A 633 7.01 15.43 21.21
CA ALA A 633 7.48 15.09 19.89
C ALA A 633 7.41 16.29 18.92
N GLN A 634 8.37 16.33 18.01
CA GLN A 634 8.45 17.29 16.91
C GLN A 634 8.57 16.54 15.60
N LEU A 635 7.85 17.02 14.59
CA LEU A 635 7.96 16.48 13.23
C LEU A 635 9.16 17.11 12.51
N HIS A 636 9.89 16.26 11.78
CA HIS A 636 10.96 16.62 10.86
C HIS A 636 10.52 16.25 9.44
N PRO A 637 10.04 17.23 8.64
CA PRO A 637 9.49 16.97 7.32
C PRO A 637 10.54 16.39 6.37
N GLY A 638 10.18 15.27 5.72
CA GLY A 638 11.01 14.64 4.69
C GLY A 638 12.38 14.17 5.16
N LEU A 639 12.58 13.94 6.46
CA LEU A 639 13.85 13.51 7.03
C LEU A 639 14.30 12.16 6.49
N GLY A 640 13.36 11.22 6.30
CA GLY A 640 13.59 9.90 5.72
C GLY A 640 13.26 9.85 4.23
N THR A 641 13.58 8.72 3.60
CA THR A 641 13.24 8.41 2.21
C THR A 641 12.55 7.07 2.13
N LEU A 642 11.33 7.04 1.56
CA LEU A 642 10.52 5.84 1.40
C LEU A 642 10.56 5.33 -0.05
N LEU A 643 10.83 4.03 -0.23
CA LEU A 643 10.69 3.34 -1.51
C LEU A 643 9.21 2.97 -1.73
N THR A 644 8.64 3.52 -2.78
CA THR A 644 7.24 3.33 -3.19
C THR A 644 7.17 3.39 -4.72
N GLY A 645 5.98 3.29 -5.29
CA GLY A 645 5.81 3.49 -6.72
C GLY A 645 6.02 4.96 -7.13
N PRO A 646 6.21 5.24 -8.44
CA PRO A 646 6.22 6.61 -8.94
C PRO A 646 4.94 7.34 -8.50
N PRO A 647 4.96 8.69 -8.40
CA PRO A 647 3.77 9.43 -8.00
C PRO A 647 2.59 9.01 -8.86
N GLY A 648 1.60 8.41 -8.21
CA GLY A 648 0.45 7.83 -8.89
C GLY A 648 -0.29 8.89 -9.70
N CYS A 649 -0.83 8.47 -10.83
CA CYS A 649 -1.81 9.24 -11.57
C CYS A 649 -2.92 9.71 -10.60
N PRO A 650 -3.34 10.98 -10.62
CA PRO A 650 -4.32 11.48 -9.66
C PRO A 650 -5.56 10.58 -9.66
N ARG A 651 -6.03 10.20 -8.47
CA ARG A 651 -7.23 9.39 -8.27
C ARG A 651 -8.37 9.94 -9.12
N ARG A 652 -9.04 9.09 -9.88
CA ARG A 652 -10.42 9.36 -10.27
C ARG A 652 -11.18 9.54 -8.95
N LYS A 653 -11.70 10.74 -8.71
CA LYS A 653 -12.67 10.95 -7.63
C LYS A 653 -13.79 9.94 -7.80
N PRO A 654 -14.25 9.29 -6.71
CA PRO A 654 -15.39 8.38 -6.76
C PRO A 654 -16.65 9.05 -7.27
#